data_8cb5fa5af03e0348e2730e3a6d034477
#
_entry.id   8cb5fa5af03e0348e2730e3a6d034477
#
_cell.length_a   1.000
_cell.length_b   1.000
_cell.length_c   1.000
_cell.angle_alpha   90.00
_cell.angle_beta   90.00
_cell.angle_gamma   90.00
#
_symmetry.space_group_name_H-M   'P 1'
#
loop_
_entity.id
_entity.type
_entity.pdbx_description
1 polymer ?
#
loop_
_entity_poly.entity_id
_entity_poly.type
_entity_poly.pdbx_seq_one_letter_code
_entity_poly.pdbx_strand_id
1 'polypeptide(L)'
;MDKRLLVKRTLGCVCAATVMGAILATHHASLNTVTAEEKTIQVQKELPSIDSLHYLSENSKKEFKEELSKAGQASQKVKEILAKAQQADKQAQALAEMKIPEKIPMKPLHGPLYGGYFRSWHDKTSDPSEKDKVNSMGELPKEVDLAFVFHDWTKDYSLFWKELATKHVPKLNKQGTRVIRTIPWRFLAGGDNSGIAEDASKYPNTPEGNKALAKAIVDEYVYKYNLDGLDVDIERDSIPKVNGEVSDENLKRSIHVFEEIGKLIGPKGADKSRLFIMDSTYMADKNPLIERGAPYIDLLLVQVYGARGEQGEFQNDTKLVTETPEERWQGYSKYIRPEQYMIGFSFYEERAGSGNLWYDINTRKDEDTANGINTDIAGTRAERYARWQPKTGGVKGGIFSYAVDRDGVAHQPEKVAQQDKRSQMQVDEITDNIFHSDYSVSKALKQVMLKDKSYDLIDEKDFPDKALREAVIAQVGTRKGDLERFNGTLRLDNPAIQSLEGLNKFKKLSQLDLIGLSRITKLDRSVLPANMKSGKDTLETVLETYKKNSKEEPATIPPVSLTISGLTGLKELDLSGFDRETLAGLDAATLTSLEKVDISGNKLDLAPGTENRQIFDVMRSTVSNHVGSNEQTVRFDKQKPTGHYPTTYSTTSLRLPVAEGNIDLQSRLLFGTVTNQGTLINSEADYKAYQNQKIAGHNFVDPDYHYNNFKVSYDNYTLTVTDSTLGTTTDKRLATDKEETYNVDFFSPADKTKAVHTAKVIVGDEKTMMVNLAEGATVIKSENDENAKKVFNGIMEYNPLSFNNKSSIIFEIKDPSLAKYWRLFNDSSKDKDDYIKEAKLEVFTGQLNAEADVKTSLEKSGDWVTVSTYSGEEKIYSHSLDNISAKYWRVTVDTKGGNYSWPSLPELQILGYPLPNADAIMKTVTAAKELSQQKDKFPQQVLDELTAKEAVVEASLNSKLFDTAVINTNVEALKNVVDECLAYDKNK
;
A
#
# COMPACT_ATOMS: atom_id res chain seq x y z
N MET A 1 34.62 14.03 -21.32
CA MET A 1 35.09 13.54 -22.64
C MET A 1 33.80 13.16 -23.39
N ASP A 2 33.25 13.96 -24.20
CA ASP A 2 33.61 14.34 -25.52
C ASP A 2 32.84 15.63 -25.89
N LYS A 3 33.56 16.60 -26.35
CA LYS A 3 33.02 17.88 -26.85
C LYS A 3 32.59 17.68 -28.31
N ARG A 4 31.36 17.29 -28.56
CA ARG A 4 30.75 17.34 -29.90
C ARG A 4 29.26 17.08 -29.83
N LEU A 5 28.47 18.04 -29.33
CA LEU A 5 27.03 18.11 -29.63
C LEU A 5 26.46 19.48 -29.23
N LEU A 6 27.09 20.55 -29.70
CA LEU A 6 26.57 21.87 -29.48
C LEU A 6 26.75 22.75 -30.74
N VAL A 7 26.28 22.27 -31.84
CA VAL A 7 26.05 23.13 -33.04
C VAL A 7 25.12 22.37 -33.98
N LYS A 8 23.81 22.57 -33.85
CA LYS A 8 22.83 22.40 -34.94
C LYS A 8 21.39 22.59 -34.42
N ARG A 9 21.06 23.74 -33.93
CA ARG A 9 19.67 24.19 -33.79
C ARG A 9 19.53 25.67 -34.06
N THR A 10 20.04 26.09 -35.20
CA THR A 10 19.79 27.46 -35.71
C THR A 10 19.85 27.42 -37.23
N LEU A 11 18.96 26.61 -37.83
CA LEU A 11 18.63 26.69 -39.27
C LEU A 11 17.44 25.82 -39.55
N GLY A 12 16.24 26.32 -39.36
CA GLY A 12 15.01 25.61 -39.64
C GLY A 12 13.81 26.51 -39.85
N CYS A 13 14.01 27.70 -40.31
CA CYS A 13 12.94 28.59 -40.75
C CYS A 13 13.16 29.07 -42.17
N VAL A 14 13.14 28.20 -43.12
CA VAL A 14 12.92 28.52 -44.55
C VAL A 14 12.44 27.26 -45.26
N CYS A 15 11.21 27.16 -45.58
CA CYS A 15 10.64 26.51 -46.75
C CYS A 15 9.17 26.13 -46.55
N ALA A 16 8.30 27.10 -46.72
CA ALA A 16 6.90 26.81 -47.10
C ALA A 16 6.44 27.87 -48.05
N ALA A 17 6.94 27.82 -49.25
CA ALA A 17 6.40 28.61 -50.38
C ALA A 17 6.86 28.03 -51.71
N THR A 18 6.32 26.92 -52.10
CA THR A 18 6.34 26.51 -53.51
C THR A 18 5.23 25.51 -53.76
N VAL A 19 4.10 25.96 -54.22
CA VAL A 19 3.21 25.36 -55.22
C VAL A 19 2.01 26.30 -55.38
N MET A 20 2.07 27.21 -56.37
CA MET A 20 1.00 27.64 -57.24
C MET A 20 1.57 28.56 -58.29
N GLY A 21 1.92 27.99 -59.37
CA GLY A 21 2.33 28.72 -60.56
C GLY A 21 2.09 27.89 -61.79
N ALA A 22 0.92 27.95 -62.36
CA ALA A 22 0.71 27.77 -63.75
C ALA A 22 -0.78 28.13 -64.09
N ILE A 23 -1.00 29.21 -64.75
CA ILE A 23 -1.90 29.46 -65.85
C ILE A 23 -1.99 30.97 -66.03
N LEU A 24 -1.33 31.43 -67.02
CA LEU A 24 -1.87 32.29 -68.02
C LEU A 24 -0.76 33.07 -68.82
N ALA A 25 -0.47 32.61 -69.96
CA ALA A 25 0.37 33.28 -70.92
C ALA A 25 -0.54 34.04 -71.89
N THR A 26 0.03 35.10 -72.44
CA THR A 26 -0.28 35.85 -73.57
C THR A 26 -1.28 37.03 -73.55
N HIS A 27 -0.71 38.21 -73.48
CA HIS A 27 -0.88 39.12 -74.63
C HIS A 27 0.15 40.27 -74.60
N HIS A 28 0.59 40.63 -75.81
CA HIS A 28 1.68 41.54 -76.26
C HIS A 28 1.64 43.00 -75.71
N ALA A 29 2.78 43.40 -75.32
CA ALA A 29 3.67 44.40 -75.90
C ALA A 29 3.23 45.87 -75.78
N SER A 30 4.01 46.65 -75.09
CA SER A 30 4.79 47.72 -75.68
C SER A 30 5.68 48.39 -74.64
N LEU A 31 6.90 48.63 -75.03
CA LEU A 31 8.01 49.15 -74.27
C LEU A 31 7.69 50.44 -73.51
N ASN A 32 7.93 50.49 -72.24
CA ASN A 32 8.59 51.61 -71.57
C ASN A 32 9.49 51.06 -70.48
N THR A 33 10.78 51.15 -70.72
CA THR A 33 11.86 50.86 -69.77
C THR A 33 11.81 51.90 -68.64
N VAL A 34 10.99 51.59 -67.65
CA VAL A 34 11.17 52.11 -66.28
C VAL A 34 12.15 51.17 -65.52
N THR A 35 13.26 51.75 -65.05
CA THR A 35 14.24 51.01 -64.36
C THR A 35 13.67 50.24 -63.13
N ALA A 36 14.21 49.06 -62.79
CA ALA A 36 13.73 48.22 -61.70
C ALA A 36 13.64 49.00 -60.37
N GLU A 37 14.50 49.98 -60.15
CA GLU A 37 14.48 50.92 -59.06
C GLU A 37 13.27 51.84 -59.00
N GLU A 38 12.84 52.41 -60.17
CA GLU A 38 11.62 53.27 -60.24
C GLU A 38 10.35 52.42 -59.99
N LYS A 39 10.30 51.17 -60.42
CA LYS A 39 9.15 50.31 -60.15
C LYS A 39 9.12 49.90 -58.69
N THR A 40 10.26 49.68 -58.02
CA THR A 40 10.33 49.40 -56.60
C THR A 40 9.90 50.65 -55.79
N ILE A 41 10.30 51.83 -56.18
CA ILE A 41 9.93 53.06 -55.53
C ILE A 41 8.43 53.43 -55.80
N GLN A 42 7.88 53.05 -56.91
CA GLN A 42 6.46 53.26 -57.20
C GLN A 42 5.56 52.26 -56.47
N VAL A 43 6.02 51.02 -56.26
CA VAL A 43 5.31 49.99 -55.45
C VAL A 43 5.36 50.36 -53.97
N GLN A 44 6.46 51.00 -53.53
CA GLN A 44 6.56 51.53 -52.16
C GLN A 44 5.65 52.74 -51.90
N LYS A 45 5.23 53.49 -52.96
CA LYS A 45 4.31 54.65 -52.82
C LYS A 45 2.82 54.21 -52.72
N GLU A 46 2.46 53.05 -53.15
CA GLU A 46 1.06 52.56 -53.14
C GLU A 46 0.71 51.72 -51.91
N LEU A 47 1.72 51.19 -51.18
CA LEU A 47 1.49 50.40 -49.96
C LEU A 47 2.06 51.21 -48.80
N PRO A 48 1.32 51.31 -47.67
CA PRO A 48 1.80 52.00 -46.48
C PRO A 48 3.09 51.36 -45.96
N SER A 49 3.99 52.13 -45.43
CA SER A 49 5.20 51.63 -44.74
C SER A 49 4.79 50.84 -43.48
N ILE A 50 5.57 49.86 -43.07
CA ILE A 50 5.29 49.08 -41.84
C ILE A 50 5.15 50.01 -40.65
N ASP A 51 5.96 51.10 -40.61
CA ASP A 51 5.88 52.08 -39.53
C ASP A 51 4.56 52.84 -39.46
N SER A 52 3.81 52.93 -40.57
CA SER A 52 2.52 53.57 -40.58
C SER A 52 1.34 52.68 -40.17
N LEU A 53 1.60 51.43 -39.86
CA LEU A 53 0.57 50.51 -39.35
C LEU A 53 0.38 50.76 -37.84
N HIS A 54 -0.86 51.05 -37.44
CA HIS A 54 -1.13 51.63 -36.13
C HIS A 54 -1.40 50.58 -35.04
N TYR A 55 -1.89 49.42 -35.41
CA TYR A 55 -2.37 48.40 -34.46
C TYR A 55 -1.39 47.26 -34.21
N LEU A 56 -0.39 47.06 -35.09
CA LEU A 56 0.65 46.06 -34.90
C LEU A 56 1.57 46.44 -33.75
N SER A 57 1.94 45.42 -32.95
CA SER A 57 2.99 45.54 -31.94
C SER A 57 4.35 45.86 -32.57
N GLU A 58 5.24 46.48 -31.78
CA GLU A 58 6.60 46.80 -32.28
C GLU A 58 7.36 45.50 -32.64
N ASN A 59 7.12 44.39 -31.96
CA ASN A 59 7.73 43.11 -32.30
C ASN A 59 7.24 42.60 -33.65
N SER A 60 5.94 42.66 -33.93
CA SER A 60 5.40 42.24 -35.22
C SER A 60 5.87 43.15 -36.35
N LYS A 61 5.96 44.49 -36.11
CA LYS A 61 6.57 45.42 -37.06
C LYS A 61 8.02 45.06 -37.37
N LYS A 62 8.80 44.75 -36.35
CA LYS A 62 10.19 44.33 -36.51
C LYS A 62 10.31 43.05 -37.34
N GLU A 63 9.50 42.03 -37.09
CA GLU A 63 9.48 40.81 -37.89
C GLU A 63 9.20 41.09 -39.36
N PHE A 64 8.18 41.89 -39.67
CA PHE A 64 7.88 42.24 -41.06
C PHE A 64 9.01 43.05 -41.71
N LYS A 65 9.68 43.93 -40.99
CA LYS A 65 10.86 44.67 -41.50
C LYS A 65 12.03 43.73 -41.80
N GLU A 66 12.24 42.70 -40.96
CA GLU A 66 13.27 41.70 -41.20
C GLU A 66 12.95 40.84 -42.43
N GLU A 67 11.67 40.43 -42.60
CA GLU A 67 11.23 39.73 -43.81
C GLU A 67 11.43 40.57 -45.08
N LEU A 68 11.10 41.86 -45.04
CA LEU A 68 11.36 42.80 -46.14
C LEU A 68 12.84 42.92 -46.46
N SER A 69 13.69 43.00 -45.44
CA SER A 69 15.15 43.02 -45.60
C SER A 69 15.69 41.77 -46.32
N LYS A 70 15.16 40.59 -45.95
CA LYS A 70 15.52 39.30 -46.57
C LYS A 70 14.98 39.18 -48.02
N ALA A 71 13.86 39.80 -48.34
CA ALA A 71 13.28 39.79 -49.67
C ALA A 71 14.07 40.64 -50.71
N GLY A 72 14.87 41.58 -50.24
CA GLY A 72 15.72 42.41 -51.11
C GLY A 72 14.90 43.15 -52.16
N GLN A 73 15.34 43.11 -53.43
CA GLN A 73 14.70 43.81 -54.56
C GLN A 73 13.61 42.99 -55.29
N ALA A 74 13.20 41.85 -54.75
CA ALA A 74 12.16 41.01 -55.35
C ALA A 74 10.77 41.67 -55.21
N SER A 75 10.38 42.52 -56.16
CA SER A 75 9.16 43.37 -56.10
C SER A 75 7.86 42.60 -55.80
N GLN A 76 7.72 41.39 -56.25
CA GLN A 76 6.54 40.54 -55.96
C GLN A 76 6.51 40.11 -54.49
N LYS A 77 7.65 39.68 -53.96
CA LYS A 77 7.80 39.24 -52.57
C LYS A 77 7.60 40.35 -51.58
N VAL A 78 8.12 41.56 -51.90
CA VAL A 78 7.91 42.78 -51.14
C VAL A 78 6.41 43.16 -51.07
N LYS A 79 5.68 43.07 -52.21
CA LYS A 79 4.23 43.29 -52.23
C LYS A 79 3.47 42.30 -51.35
N GLU A 80 3.84 41.04 -51.40
CA GLU A 80 3.22 40.00 -50.59
C GLU A 80 3.42 40.24 -49.08
N ILE A 81 4.65 40.59 -48.65
CA ILE A 81 4.96 40.90 -47.27
C ILE A 81 4.18 42.14 -46.78
N LEU A 82 4.15 43.23 -47.57
CA LEU A 82 3.41 44.43 -47.23
C LEU A 82 1.88 44.19 -47.17
N ALA A 83 1.34 43.37 -48.07
CA ALA A 83 -0.06 42.98 -48.01
C ALA A 83 -0.38 42.11 -46.75
N LYS A 84 0.52 41.21 -46.38
CA LYS A 84 0.42 40.46 -45.12
C LYS A 84 0.46 41.36 -43.91
N ALA A 85 1.38 42.35 -43.87
CA ALA A 85 1.47 43.29 -42.76
C ALA A 85 0.20 44.17 -42.65
N GLN A 86 -0.39 44.60 -43.75
CA GLN A 86 -1.68 45.32 -43.72
C GLN A 86 -2.83 44.43 -43.21
N GLN A 87 -2.86 43.18 -43.65
CA GLN A 87 -3.84 42.25 -43.16
C GLN A 87 -3.67 42.00 -41.65
N ALA A 88 -2.45 41.81 -41.19
CA ALA A 88 -2.11 41.65 -39.76
C ALA A 88 -2.53 42.90 -38.94
N ASP A 89 -2.32 44.14 -39.45
CA ASP A 89 -2.76 45.36 -38.79
C ASP A 89 -4.29 45.46 -38.65
N LYS A 90 -5.04 45.04 -39.67
CA LYS A 90 -6.51 44.91 -39.58
C LYS A 90 -6.95 43.87 -38.53
N GLN A 91 -6.23 42.77 -38.43
CA GLN A 91 -6.51 41.76 -37.41
C GLN A 91 -6.21 42.31 -36.01
N ALA A 92 -5.08 43.00 -35.84
CA ALA A 92 -4.72 43.69 -34.60
C ALA A 92 -5.74 44.76 -34.21
N GLN A 93 -6.26 45.53 -35.20
CA GLN A 93 -7.36 46.46 -34.95
C GLN A 93 -8.60 45.74 -34.42
N ALA A 94 -8.99 44.63 -35.05
CA ALA A 94 -10.14 43.85 -34.61
C ALA A 94 -9.98 43.28 -33.17
N LEU A 95 -8.73 43.02 -32.72
CA LEU A 95 -8.43 42.67 -31.34
C LEU A 95 -8.55 43.87 -30.39
N ALA A 96 -8.02 45.04 -30.79
CA ALA A 96 -8.10 46.26 -29.99
C ALA A 96 -9.55 46.75 -29.78
N GLU A 97 -10.43 46.52 -30.78
CA GLU A 97 -11.83 46.89 -30.73
C GLU A 97 -12.77 45.80 -30.19
N MET A 98 -12.24 44.66 -29.77
CA MET A 98 -13.07 43.55 -29.27
C MET A 98 -13.79 43.91 -27.96
N LYS A 99 -15.07 43.49 -27.88
CA LYS A 99 -15.84 43.60 -26.65
C LYS A 99 -15.85 42.24 -25.95
N ILE A 100 -15.23 42.18 -24.78
CA ILE A 100 -15.17 40.96 -23.99
C ILE A 100 -16.48 40.80 -23.24
N PRO A 101 -17.12 39.62 -23.30
CA PRO A 101 -18.29 39.30 -22.50
C PRO A 101 -17.99 39.32 -21.01
N GLU A 102 -19.03 39.55 -20.21
CA GLU A 102 -18.93 39.45 -18.75
C GLU A 102 -18.48 38.03 -18.33
N LYS A 103 -17.67 37.97 -17.28
CA LYS A 103 -17.15 36.71 -16.75
C LYS A 103 -18.28 35.87 -16.18
N ILE A 104 -18.38 34.62 -16.60
CA ILE A 104 -19.26 33.63 -16.00
C ILE A 104 -18.63 33.16 -14.69
N PRO A 105 -19.36 33.26 -13.54
CA PRO A 105 -18.87 32.71 -12.27
C PRO A 105 -18.66 31.20 -12.35
N MET A 106 -17.45 30.74 -12.01
CA MET A 106 -17.10 29.32 -12.06
C MET A 106 -17.30 28.65 -10.70
N LYS A 107 -17.86 27.44 -10.71
CA LYS A 107 -17.94 26.61 -9.49
C LYS A 107 -16.54 26.15 -9.09
N PRO A 108 -16.30 25.87 -7.80
CA PRO A 108 -15.06 25.22 -7.37
C PRO A 108 -14.79 23.95 -8.17
N LEU A 109 -13.52 23.67 -8.44
CA LEU A 109 -13.11 22.42 -9.07
C LEU A 109 -13.28 21.26 -8.09
N HIS A 110 -13.93 20.19 -8.52
CA HIS A 110 -14.17 18.98 -7.73
C HIS A 110 -13.98 17.73 -8.58
N GLY A 111 -13.63 16.64 -7.90
CA GLY A 111 -13.46 15.33 -8.52
C GLY A 111 -12.16 15.22 -9.32
N PRO A 112 -12.00 14.16 -10.13
CA PRO A 112 -10.85 13.98 -10.98
C PRO A 112 -10.85 15.03 -12.09
N LEU A 113 -9.75 15.79 -12.20
CA LEU A 113 -9.59 16.80 -13.22
C LEU A 113 -8.95 16.21 -14.48
N TYR A 114 -9.40 16.65 -15.63
CA TYR A 114 -8.76 16.42 -16.91
C TYR A 114 -8.36 17.74 -17.54
N GLY A 115 -7.05 17.92 -17.74
CA GLY A 115 -6.48 19.08 -18.42
C GLY A 115 -6.08 18.78 -19.86
N GLY A 116 -6.17 19.76 -20.74
CA GLY A 116 -5.72 19.62 -22.13
C GLY A 116 -5.00 20.86 -22.63
N TYR A 117 -3.71 20.71 -22.98
CA TYR A 117 -2.95 21.75 -23.67
C TYR A 117 -3.35 21.77 -25.15
N PHE A 118 -4.03 22.84 -25.55
CA PHE A 118 -4.43 23.10 -26.93
C PHE A 118 -3.39 23.99 -27.59
N ARG A 119 -2.80 23.54 -28.68
CA ARG A 119 -1.82 24.28 -29.46
C ARG A 119 -2.56 25.32 -30.32
N SER A 120 -2.61 26.56 -29.87
CA SER A 120 -3.47 27.60 -30.43
C SER A 120 -3.15 27.96 -31.88
N TRP A 121 -1.95 27.69 -32.39
CA TRP A 121 -1.58 27.87 -33.81
C TRP A 121 -2.21 26.79 -34.71
N HIS A 122 -2.75 25.70 -34.15
CA HIS A 122 -3.55 24.72 -34.89
C HIS A 122 -5.05 25.00 -34.89
N ASP A 123 -5.49 26.04 -34.16
CA ASP A 123 -6.90 26.43 -34.21
C ASP A 123 -7.27 26.96 -35.59
N LYS A 124 -8.40 26.58 -36.15
CA LYS A 124 -8.92 27.01 -37.46
C LYS A 124 -9.09 28.49 -37.58
N THR A 125 -9.06 29.26 -36.49
CA THR A 125 -9.16 30.70 -36.47
C THR A 125 -7.82 31.42 -36.35
N SER A 126 -6.73 30.67 -36.14
CA SER A 126 -5.38 31.21 -35.89
C SER A 126 -4.82 31.94 -37.11
N ASP A 127 -5.05 31.38 -38.29
CA ASP A 127 -4.73 32.00 -39.58
C ASP A 127 -5.83 31.66 -40.59
N PRO A 128 -6.73 32.60 -40.96
CA PRO A 128 -7.81 32.37 -41.93
C PRO A 128 -7.35 32.00 -43.35
N SER A 129 -6.08 32.17 -43.65
CA SER A 129 -5.51 31.79 -44.96
C SER A 129 -5.20 30.31 -45.03
N GLU A 130 -5.02 29.65 -43.88
CA GLU A 130 -4.78 28.23 -43.78
C GLU A 130 -6.12 27.44 -43.66
N LYS A 131 -6.63 27.01 -44.83
CA LYS A 131 -7.93 26.30 -44.92
C LYS A 131 -7.91 24.88 -44.39
N ASP A 132 -6.74 24.34 -44.10
CA ASP A 132 -6.54 22.95 -43.73
C ASP A 132 -6.63 22.71 -42.22
N LYS A 133 -6.74 23.74 -41.40
CA LYS A 133 -6.95 23.62 -39.95
C LYS A 133 -8.42 23.31 -39.65
N VAL A 134 -8.67 22.16 -39.06
CA VAL A 134 -10.04 21.62 -38.85
C VAL A 134 -10.51 21.72 -37.42
N ASN A 135 -9.60 21.77 -36.43
CA ASN A 135 -9.92 21.78 -35.01
C ASN A 135 -10.05 23.17 -34.43
N SER A 136 -10.83 23.34 -33.38
CA SER A 136 -10.95 24.60 -32.66
C SER A 136 -10.99 24.36 -31.17
N MET A 137 -10.30 25.17 -30.40
CA MET A 137 -10.31 25.15 -28.95
C MET A 137 -11.73 25.26 -28.37
N GLY A 138 -12.60 26.03 -29.02
CA GLY A 138 -14.00 26.12 -28.61
C GLY A 138 -14.83 24.86 -28.80
N GLU A 139 -14.29 23.79 -29.40
CA GLU A 139 -14.93 22.48 -29.60
C GLU A 139 -14.52 21.46 -28.54
N LEU A 140 -13.63 21.81 -27.61
CA LEU A 140 -13.28 20.94 -26.50
C LEU A 140 -14.53 20.49 -25.73
N PRO A 141 -14.62 19.19 -25.38
CA PRO A 141 -15.78 18.63 -24.70
C PRO A 141 -15.80 19.03 -23.21
N LYS A 142 -16.96 18.87 -22.59
CA LYS A 142 -17.17 19.17 -21.15
C LYS A 142 -16.34 18.27 -20.23
N GLU A 143 -15.81 17.18 -20.72
CA GLU A 143 -14.91 16.25 -20.00
C GLU A 143 -13.52 16.87 -19.78
N VAL A 144 -13.17 17.93 -20.51
CA VAL A 144 -11.97 18.72 -20.29
C VAL A 144 -12.29 19.82 -19.27
N ASP A 145 -11.80 19.67 -18.05
CA ASP A 145 -12.03 20.65 -16.96
C ASP A 145 -11.14 21.89 -17.09
N LEU A 146 -9.92 21.69 -17.58
CA LEU A 146 -8.89 22.71 -17.73
C LEU A 146 -8.40 22.73 -19.19
N ALA A 147 -8.63 23.81 -19.88
CA ALA A 147 -8.20 24.03 -21.26
C ALA A 147 -7.04 25.02 -21.28
N PHE A 148 -5.82 24.56 -21.55
CA PHE A 148 -4.61 25.36 -21.56
C PHE A 148 -4.38 25.94 -22.96
N VAL A 149 -4.22 27.25 -23.07
CA VAL A 149 -3.82 27.94 -24.27
C VAL A 149 -2.31 27.90 -24.40
N PHE A 150 -1.80 26.98 -25.18
CA PHE A 150 -0.38 26.89 -25.51
C PHE A 150 -0.12 27.63 -26.82
N HIS A 151 0.80 28.62 -26.83
CA HIS A 151 0.75 29.68 -27.82
C HIS A 151 2.04 29.97 -28.60
N ASP A 152 3.06 29.17 -28.49
CA ASP A 152 4.44 29.45 -28.92
C ASP A 152 4.53 30.08 -30.31
N TRP A 153 3.69 29.68 -31.24
CA TRP A 153 3.71 30.18 -32.65
C TRP A 153 2.45 30.94 -33.06
N THR A 154 1.54 31.19 -32.14
CA THR A 154 0.37 32.01 -32.42
C THR A 154 0.73 33.51 -32.40
N LYS A 155 0.63 34.18 -33.53
CA LYS A 155 0.97 35.61 -33.64
C LYS A 155 0.08 36.44 -32.73
N ASP A 156 0.61 37.51 -32.19
CA ASP A 156 -0.08 38.46 -31.30
C ASP A 156 -1.28 39.16 -31.98
N TYR A 157 -1.22 39.32 -33.29
CA TYR A 157 -2.31 39.85 -34.11
C TYR A 157 -3.30 38.78 -34.61
N SER A 158 -3.14 37.51 -34.28
CA SER A 158 -4.00 36.43 -34.73
C SER A 158 -5.45 36.61 -34.28
N LEU A 159 -6.39 36.34 -35.17
CA LEU A 159 -7.83 36.35 -34.85
C LEU A 159 -8.23 35.31 -33.81
N PHE A 160 -7.41 34.30 -33.59
CA PHE A 160 -7.60 33.35 -32.49
C PHE A 160 -7.86 34.07 -31.16
N TRP A 161 -7.11 35.13 -30.85
CA TRP A 161 -7.25 35.86 -29.58
C TRP A 161 -8.61 36.50 -29.39
N LYS A 162 -9.17 37.03 -30.49
CA LYS A 162 -10.52 37.58 -30.50
C LYS A 162 -11.56 36.48 -30.31
N GLU A 163 -11.46 35.40 -31.08
CA GLU A 163 -12.35 34.24 -30.93
C GLU A 163 -12.24 33.62 -29.54
N LEU A 164 -11.03 33.50 -29.00
CA LEU A 164 -10.79 33.04 -27.64
C LEU A 164 -11.59 33.85 -26.62
N ALA A 165 -11.37 35.15 -26.57
CA ALA A 165 -11.98 36.02 -25.57
C ALA A 165 -13.49 36.15 -25.71
N THR A 166 -13.99 36.26 -26.98
CA THR A 166 -15.40 36.58 -27.25
C THR A 166 -16.31 35.37 -27.41
N LYS A 167 -15.77 34.21 -27.79
CA LYS A 167 -16.56 33.00 -28.07
C LYS A 167 -16.10 31.76 -27.31
N HIS A 168 -14.79 31.44 -27.33
CA HIS A 168 -14.32 30.17 -26.73
C HIS A 168 -14.42 30.19 -25.20
N VAL A 169 -13.90 31.21 -24.54
CA VAL A 169 -13.98 31.37 -23.08
C VAL A 169 -15.42 31.30 -22.58
N PRO A 170 -16.36 32.14 -23.10
CA PRO A 170 -17.75 32.08 -22.64
C PRO A 170 -18.41 30.69 -22.86
N LYS A 171 -18.14 30.04 -24.01
CA LYS A 171 -18.69 28.74 -24.33
C LYS A 171 -18.14 27.68 -23.38
N LEU A 172 -16.83 27.59 -23.19
CA LEU A 172 -16.16 26.63 -22.35
C LEU A 172 -16.53 26.84 -20.88
N ASN A 173 -16.55 28.09 -20.39
CA ASN A 173 -16.98 28.38 -19.03
C ASN A 173 -18.43 27.96 -18.76
N LYS A 174 -19.34 28.13 -19.72
CA LYS A 174 -20.73 27.70 -19.60
C LYS A 174 -20.88 26.20 -19.39
N GLN A 175 -20.02 25.41 -19.97
CA GLN A 175 -19.99 23.94 -19.75
C GLN A 175 -19.18 23.50 -18.53
N GLY A 176 -18.46 24.41 -17.86
CA GLY A 176 -17.67 24.13 -16.66
C GLY A 176 -16.15 24.08 -16.86
N THR A 177 -15.69 24.17 -18.13
CA THR A 177 -14.26 24.16 -18.47
C THR A 177 -13.63 25.51 -18.17
N ARG A 178 -12.50 25.52 -17.46
CA ARG A 178 -11.68 26.71 -17.22
C ARG A 178 -10.63 26.87 -18.31
N VAL A 179 -10.44 28.09 -18.77
CA VAL A 179 -9.47 28.42 -19.82
C VAL A 179 -8.27 29.15 -19.20
N ILE A 180 -7.10 28.54 -19.33
CA ILE A 180 -5.86 28.94 -18.66
C ILE A 180 -4.84 29.36 -19.72
N ARG A 181 -4.12 30.43 -19.49
CA ARG A 181 -2.99 30.84 -20.33
C ARG A 181 -1.71 30.19 -19.85
N THR A 182 -0.96 29.55 -20.72
CA THR A 182 0.39 29.04 -20.42
C THR A 182 1.43 30.05 -20.87
N ILE A 183 2.41 30.32 -20.01
CA ILE A 183 3.60 31.12 -20.33
C ILE A 183 4.87 30.40 -19.90
N PRO A 184 5.98 30.51 -20.62
CA PRO A 184 7.25 29.93 -20.18
C PRO A 184 7.84 30.77 -19.03
N TRP A 185 8.47 30.09 -18.08
CA TRP A 185 8.99 30.75 -16.87
C TRP A 185 10.09 31.81 -17.10
N ARG A 186 10.74 31.80 -18.26
CA ARG A 186 11.65 32.89 -18.65
C ARG A 186 10.98 34.27 -18.66
N PHE A 187 9.66 34.36 -18.83
CA PHE A 187 8.91 35.61 -18.77
C PHE A 187 8.94 36.24 -17.39
N LEU A 188 9.16 35.45 -16.34
CA LEU A 188 9.22 35.94 -14.97
C LEU A 188 10.52 36.67 -14.62
N ALA A 189 11.57 36.49 -15.41
CA ALA A 189 12.89 36.94 -15.04
C ALA A 189 13.40 38.17 -15.83
N GLY A 190 12.81 38.44 -16.99
CA GLY A 190 13.47 39.28 -17.98
C GLY A 190 14.64 38.55 -18.65
N GLY A 191 15.29 39.21 -19.58
CA GLY A 191 16.36 38.64 -20.37
C GLY A 191 15.91 38.22 -21.78
N ASP A 192 16.68 37.38 -22.44
CA ASP A 192 16.47 36.99 -23.83
C ASP A 192 15.10 36.33 -24.04
N ASN A 193 14.31 36.90 -24.95
CA ASN A 193 12.96 36.40 -25.26
C ASN A 193 12.01 36.27 -24.05
N SER A 194 12.03 37.25 -23.16
CA SER A 194 11.24 37.27 -21.93
C SER A 194 9.86 37.90 -22.04
N GLY A 195 9.29 37.98 -23.24
CA GLY A 195 7.95 38.53 -23.46
C GLY A 195 7.86 40.00 -23.09
N ILE A 196 6.91 40.39 -22.23
CA ILE A 196 6.72 41.78 -21.82
C ILE A 196 7.86 42.37 -20.99
N ALA A 197 8.78 41.54 -20.52
CA ALA A 197 9.94 41.94 -19.73
C ALA A 197 11.20 42.23 -20.58
N GLU A 198 11.11 42.15 -21.90
CA GLU A 198 12.23 42.46 -22.80
C GLU A 198 12.75 43.91 -22.63
N ASP A 199 11.87 44.85 -22.29
CA ASP A 199 12.26 46.20 -21.90
C ASP A 199 12.62 46.24 -20.41
N ALA A 200 13.86 45.92 -20.09
CA ALA A 200 14.39 45.92 -18.75
C ALA A 200 14.31 47.28 -18.04
N SER A 201 14.27 48.38 -18.78
CA SER A 201 14.13 49.73 -18.23
C SER A 201 12.76 49.98 -17.62
N LYS A 202 11.74 49.30 -18.15
CA LYS A 202 10.34 49.40 -17.71
C LYS A 202 10.08 48.61 -16.43
N TYR A 203 10.79 47.52 -16.25
CA TYR A 203 10.62 46.61 -15.10
C TYR A 203 11.98 46.29 -14.49
N PRO A 204 12.62 47.25 -13.75
CA PRO A 204 13.91 46.97 -13.10
C PRO A 204 13.82 45.83 -12.09
N ASN A 205 14.94 45.12 -11.86
CA ASN A 205 14.99 44.04 -10.88
C ASN A 205 15.07 44.59 -9.44
N THR A 206 13.97 45.19 -9.01
CA THR A 206 13.73 45.69 -7.66
C THR A 206 12.40 45.14 -7.16
N PRO A 207 12.10 45.19 -5.86
CA PRO A 207 10.80 44.73 -5.35
C PRO A 207 9.60 45.37 -6.08
N GLU A 208 9.67 46.69 -6.35
CA GLU A 208 8.64 47.46 -7.04
C GLU A 208 8.55 47.05 -8.52
N GLY A 209 9.70 46.89 -9.17
CA GLY A 209 9.79 46.49 -10.56
C GLY A 209 9.28 45.06 -10.77
N ASN A 210 9.58 44.13 -9.85
CA ASN A 210 9.11 42.75 -9.88
C ASN A 210 7.58 42.69 -9.65
N LYS A 211 7.04 43.51 -8.76
CA LYS A 211 5.60 43.64 -8.56
C LYS A 211 4.90 44.23 -9.79
N ALA A 212 5.51 45.21 -10.41
CA ALA A 212 4.98 45.83 -11.64
C ALA A 212 4.99 44.81 -12.81
N LEU A 213 6.05 44.03 -12.95
CA LEU A 213 6.15 42.95 -13.93
C LEU A 213 5.10 41.87 -13.69
N ALA A 214 4.95 41.40 -12.46
CA ALA A 214 3.93 40.41 -12.09
C ALA A 214 2.52 40.89 -12.46
N LYS A 215 2.21 42.17 -12.16
CA LYS A 215 0.94 42.77 -12.53
C LYS A 215 0.76 42.84 -14.05
N ALA A 216 1.78 43.24 -14.78
CA ALA A 216 1.74 43.34 -16.23
C ALA A 216 1.52 41.95 -16.89
N ILE A 217 2.15 40.87 -16.33
CA ILE A 217 1.95 39.49 -16.76
C ILE A 217 0.48 39.10 -16.58
N VAL A 218 -0.08 39.31 -15.40
CA VAL A 218 -1.47 38.96 -15.13
C VAL A 218 -2.44 39.78 -15.98
N ASP A 219 -2.21 41.08 -16.13
CA ASP A 219 -3.04 41.93 -16.96
C ASP A 219 -3.03 41.50 -18.44
N GLU A 220 -1.86 41.23 -19.03
CA GLU A 220 -1.71 40.85 -20.43
C GLU A 220 -2.19 39.44 -20.73
N TYR A 221 -1.85 38.47 -19.89
CA TYR A 221 -2.06 37.08 -20.21
C TYR A 221 -3.32 36.47 -19.57
N VAL A 222 -3.94 37.13 -18.58
CA VAL A 222 -5.16 36.67 -17.93
C VAL A 222 -6.33 37.62 -18.16
N TYR A 223 -6.22 38.85 -17.69
CA TYR A 223 -7.35 39.78 -17.67
C TYR A 223 -7.72 40.33 -19.04
N LYS A 224 -6.73 40.59 -19.90
CA LYS A 224 -6.96 41.08 -21.27
C LYS A 224 -7.90 40.17 -22.09
N TYR A 225 -7.90 38.89 -21.86
CA TYR A 225 -8.75 37.91 -22.56
C TYR A 225 -9.80 37.29 -21.65
N ASN A 226 -9.95 37.77 -20.44
CA ASN A 226 -10.89 37.24 -19.39
C ASN A 226 -10.73 35.76 -19.09
N LEU A 227 -9.49 35.27 -19.10
CA LEU A 227 -9.16 33.86 -18.84
C LEU A 227 -9.33 33.50 -17.37
N ASP A 228 -9.41 32.18 -17.07
CA ASP A 228 -9.62 31.62 -15.74
C ASP A 228 -8.36 31.44 -14.90
N GLY A 229 -7.19 31.70 -15.47
CA GLY A 229 -5.93 31.58 -14.74
C GLY A 229 -4.70 31.68 -15.62
N LEU A 230 -3.58 31.50 -14.94
CA LEU A 230 -2.24 31.47 -15.51
C LEU A 230 -1.55 30.18 -15.14
N ASP A 231 -0.87 29.59 -16.10
CA ASP A 231 0.01 28.45 -15.96
C ASP A 231 1.44 28.88 -16.31
N VAL A 232 2.40 28.48 -15.51
CA VAL A 232 3.83 28.73 -15.75
C VAL A 232 4.52 27.41 -16.05
N ASP A 233 4.98 27.29 -17.29
CA ASP A 233 5.71 26.13 -17.78
C ASP A 233 7.19 26.21 -17.46
N ILE A 234 7.65 25.34 -16.56
CA ILE A 234 9.00 25.30 -16.00
C ILE A 234 9.79 24.16 -16.62
N GLU A 235 10.48 24.48 -17.68
CA GLU A 235 11.29 23.56 -18.45
C GLU A 235 12.75 24.03 -18.61
N ARG A 236 13.64 23.10 -18.97
CA ARG A 236 15.05 23.41 -19.22
C ARG A 236 15.22 24.35 -20.42
N ASP A 237 14.39 24.16 -21.43
CA ASP A 237 14.47 24.94 -22.68
C ASP A 237 13.94 26.36 -22.51
N SER A 238 13.11 26.60 -21.51
CA SER A 238 12.56 27.91 -21.15
C SER A 238 13.27 28.59 -19.98
N ILE A 239 14.44 28.09 -19.58
CA ILE A 239 15.23 28.69 -18.50
C ILE A 239 15.62 30.14 -18.83
N PRO A 240 15.50 31.09 -17.87
CA PRO A 240 15.89 32.47 -18.08
C PRO A 240 17.38 32.61 -18.44
N LYS A 241 17.67 33.28 -19.55
CA LYS A 241 19.04 33.53 -20.04
C LYS A 241 19.24 35.00 -20.27
N VAL A 242 20.45 35.47 -20.06
CA VAL A 242 20.92 36.78 -20.44
C VAL A 242 22.18 36.58 -21.30
N ASN A 243 22.18 37.11 -22.51
CA ASN A 243 23.28 36.89 -23.49
C ASN A 243 23.60 35.42 -23.72
N GLY A 244 22.59 34.54 -23.68
CA GLY A 244 22.74 33.07 -23.83
C GLY A 244 23.16 32.29 -22.59
N GLU A 245 23.46 32.96 -21.48
CA GLU A 245 23.88 32.32 -20.24
C GLU A 245 22.79 32.37 -19.17
N VAL A 246 22.69 31.28 -18.34
CA VAL A 246 21.80 31.23 -17.18
C VAL A 246 22.37 32.12 -16.07
N SER A 247 21.56 33.06 -15.57
CA SER A 247 21.93 33.98 -14.50
C SER A 247 21.22 33.60 -13.19
N ASP A 248 21.99 33.47 -12.10
CA ASP A 248 21.42 33.28 -10.76
C ASP A 248 20.53 34.46 -10.34
N GLU A 249 20.83 35.65 -10.80
CA GLU A 249 20.02 36.83 -10.53
C GLU A 249 18.65 36.73 -11.19
N ASN A 250 18.60 36.26 -12.44
CA ASN A 250 17.35 36.02 -13.13
C ASN A 250 16.55 34.88 -12.54
N LEU A 251 17.20 33.80 -12.06
CA LEU A 251 16.51 32.75 -11.34
C LEU A 251 15.87 33.27 -10.06
N LYS A 252 16.59 34.04 -9.26
CA LYS A 252 16.05 34.68 -8.05
C LYS A 252 14.89 35.62 -8.38
N ARG A 253 15.03 36.42 -9.45
CA ARG A 253 13.95 37.28 -9.92
C ARG A 253 12.70 36.49 -10.32
N SER A 254 12.86 35.38 -11.02
CA SER A 254 11.74 34.50 -11.38
C SER A 254 10.95 34.05 -10.16
N ILE A 255 11.64 33.67 -9.08
CA ILE A 255 10.99 33.27 -7.81
C ILE A 255 10.20 34.43 -7.22
N HIS A 256 10.78 35.63 -7.13
CA HIS A 256 10.10 36.82 -6.60
C HIS A 256 8.89 37.21 -7.43
N VAL A 257 9.01 37.22 -8.76
CA VAL A 257 7.90 37.54 -9.66
C VAL A 257 6.80 36.49 -9.56
N PHE A 258 7.15 35.19 -9.42
CA PHE A 258 6.18 34.12 -9.20
C PHE A 258 5.38 34.34 -7.91
N GLU A 259 6.04 34.69 -6.82
CA GLU A 259 5.37 35.02 -5.56
C GLU A 259 4.46 36.26 -5.69
N GLU A 260 4.90 37.31 -6.41
CA GLU A 260 4.06 38.49 -6.63
C GLU A 260 2.84 38.21 -7.50
N ILE A 261 2.94 37.32 -8.51
CA ILE A 261 1.77 36.78 -9.24
C ILE A 261 0.83 36.08 -8.28
N GLY A 262 1.36 35.19 -7.41
CA GLY A 262 0.56 34.46 -6.43
C GLY A 262 -0.15 35.31 -5.37
N LYS A 263 0.26 36.62 -5.23
CA LYS A 263 -0.49 37.60 -4.42
C LYS A 263 -1.63 38.24 -5.21
N LEU A 264 -1.63 38.16 -6.53
CA LEU A 264 -2.67 38.72 -7.42
C LEU A 264 -3.76 37.67 -7.68
N ILE A 265 -3.37 36.46 -8.05
CA ILE A 265 -4.26 35.33 -8.41
C ILE A 265 -3.88 34.07 -7.67
N GLY A 266 -4.74 33.04 -7.70
CA GLY A 266 -4.49 31.76 -7.01
C GLY A 266 -4.98 31.75 -5.55
N PRO A 267 -4.67 30.69 -4.78
CA PRO A 267 -5.28 30.42 -3.47
C PRO A 267 -4.96 31.48 -2.42
N LYS A 268 -3.83 32.21 -2.57
CA LYS A 268 -3.44 33.35 -1.71
C LYS A 268 -3.63 34.71 -2.38
N GLY A 269 -4.06 34.71 -3.64
CA GLY A 269 -4.24 35.94 -4.42
C GLY A 269 -5.41 36.78 -3.95
N ALA A 270 -5.38 38.07 -4.36
CA ALA A 270 -6.49 39.00 -4.21
C ALA A 270 -7.72 38.54 -5.01
N ASP A 271 -7.50 37.98 -6.21
CA ASP A 271 -8.51 37.37 -7.06
C ASP A 271 -8.40 35.82 -7.02
N LYS A 272 -9.11 35.20 -6.06
CA LYS A 272 -9.17 33.75 -5.93
C LYS A 272 -10.05 33.05 -6.98
N SER A 273 -10.71 33.80 -7.85
CA SER A 273 -11.49 33.24 -8.95
C SER A 273 -10.63 32.79 -10.12
N ARG A 274 -9.38 33.24 -10.15
CA ARG A 274 -8.38 32.90 -11.18
C ARG A 274 -7.38 31.92 -10.60
N LEU A 275 -7.15 30.82 -11.29
CA LEU A 275 -6.18 29.80 -10.91
C LEU A 275 -4.75 30.26 -11.16
N PHE A 276 -3.84 29.85 -10.32
CA PHE A 276 -2.41 29.95 -10.54
C PHE A 276 -1.80 28.55 -10.53
N ILE A 277 -1.20 28.16 -11.64
CA ILE A 277 -0.77 26.78 -11.93
C ILE A 277 0.71 26.78 -12.25
N MET A 278 1.39 25.73 -11.85
CA MET A 278 2.78 25.42 -12.18
C MET A 278 2.80 24.13 -12.98
N ASP A 279 3.38 24.16 -14.19
CA ASP A 279 3.72 22.96 -14.94
C ASP A 279 5.23 22.73 -14.92
N SER A 280 5.71 21.50 -14.87
CA SER A 280 7.13 21.22 -14.78
C SER A 280 7.57 19.86 -15.31
N THR A 281 8.73 19.87 -16.00
CA THR A 281 9.47 18.65 -16.35
C THR A 281 10.47 18.22 -15.27
N TYR A 282 10.73 19.04 -14.26
CA TYR A 282 11.75 18.77 -13.25
C TYR A 282 11.29 17.77 -12.19
N MET A 283 12.27 17.08 -11.59
CA MET A 283 12.07 16.46 -10.28
C MET A 283 11.98 17.56 -9.21
N ALA A 284 11.31 17.28 -8.10
CA ALA A 284 11.06 18.29 -7.05
C ALA A 284 12.34 18.93 -6.50
N ASP A 285 13.40 18.13 -6.30
CA ASP A 285 14.72 18.59 -5.80
C ASP A 285 15.49 19.45 -6.81
N LYS A 286 15.04 19.46 -8.07
CA LYS A 286 15.63 20.25 -9.16
C LYS A 286 14.74 21.38 -9.63
N ASN A 287 13.50 21.46 -9.17
CA ASN A 287 12.57 22.52 -9.54
C ASN A 287 12.91 23.79 -8.72
N PRO A 288 13.40 24.86 -9.36
CA PRO A 288 13.89 26.01 -8.62
C PRO A 288 12.80 26.88 -7.99
N LEU A 289 11.54 26.67 -8.39
CA LEU A 289 10.43 27.48 -7.91
C LEU A 289 9.54 26.78 -6.89
N ILE A 290 9.65 25.46 -6.73
CA ILE A 290 8.66 24.69 -5.95
C ILE A 290 8.64 25.05 -4.47
N GLU A 291 9.80 25.19 -3.82
CA GLU A 291 9.89 25.45 -2.39
C GLU A 291 9.14 26.71 -1.97
N ARG A 292 9.34 27.80 -2.71
CA ARG A 292 8.73 29.10 -2.43
C ARG A 292 7.40 29.30 -3.13
N GLY A 293 7.20 28.66 -4.29
CA GLY A 293 6.02 28.79 -5.14
C GLY A 293 4.82 27.95 -4.69
N ALA A 294 5.07 26.77 -4.11
CA ALA A 294 4.02 25.83 -3.72
C ALA A 294 2.85 26.45 -2.90
N PRO A 295 3.09 27.38 -1.96
CA PRO A 295 1.98 27.98 -1.21
C PRO A 295 1.04 28.86 -2.04
N TYR A 296 1.42 29.23 -3.28
CA TYR A 296 0.70 30.17 -4.12
C TYR A 296 -0.05 29.49 -5.28
N ILE A 297 0.16 28.19 -5.50
CA ILE A 297 -0.45 27.48 -6.64
C ILE A 297 -1.69 26.69 -6.24
N ASP A 298 -2.65 26.64 -7.14
CA ASP A 298 -3.82 25.75 -7.04
C ASP A 298 -3.47 24.33 -7.46
N LEU A 299 -2.67 24.18 -8.53
CA LEU A 299 -2.31 22.90 -9.11
C LEU A 299 -0.84 22.87 -9.51
N LEU A 300 -0.23 21.69 -9.40
CA LEU A 300 1.04 21.34 -9.99
C LEU A 300 0.82 20.29 -11.08
N LEU A 301 1.22 20.57 -12.28
CA LEU A 301 1.18 19.69 -13.42
C LEU A 301 2.59 19.12 -13.65
N VAL A 302 2.73 17.81 -13.67
CA VAL A 302 4.03 17.16 -13.86
C VAL A 302 4.04 16.42 -15.18
N GLN A 303 4.90 16.86 -16.09
CA GLN A 303 5.04 16.26 -17.41
C GLN A 303 5.79 14.92 -17.31
N VAL A 304 5.07 13.83 -17.49
CA VAL A 304 5.60 12.46 -17.48
C VAL A 304 5.39 11.85 -18.88
N TYR A 305 5.70 12.64 -19.90
CA TYR A 305 5.53 12.24 -21.31
C TYR A 305 6.54 11.16 -21.69
N GLY A 306 6.07 10.12 -22.36
CA GLY A 306 6.88 9.05 -22.91
C GLY A 306 7.71 8.28 -21.90
N ALA A 307 8.33 7.21 -22.34
CA ALA A 307 9.41 6.58 -21.61
C ALA A 307 10.71 7.22 -22.08
N ARG A 308 11.32 8.06 -21.27
CA ARG A 308 12.66 8.55 -21.56
C ARG A 308 13.66 7.47 -21.16
N GLY A 309 14.29 6.81 -22.10
CA GLY A 309 15.44 6.03 -21.75
C GLY A 309 15.89 4.97 -22.72
N GLU A 310 15.02 4.31 -23.44
CA GLU A 310 15.47 3.26 -24.34
C GLU A 310 14.80 3.35 -25.71
N GLN A 311 15.65 3.36 -26.72
CA GLN A 311 15.23 3.54 -28.10
C GLN A 311 14.29 2.42 -28.56
N GLY A 312 13.08 2.79 -28.95
CA GLY A 312 12.24 1.98 -29.83
C GLY A 312 11.50 0.81 -29.20
N GLU A 313 11.61 0.55 -27.93
CA GLU A 313 10.75 -0.43 -27.28
C GLU A 313 9.54 0.25 -26.67
N PHE A 314 8.36 -0.16 -27.15
CA PHE A 314 7.11 0.09 -26.47
C PHE A 314 7.21 -0.55 -25.10
N GLN A 315 7.40 0.28 -24.08
CA GLN A 315 7.61 -0.27 -22.76
C GLN A 315 6.28 -0.61 -22.13
N ASN A 316 5.90 -1.86 -22.22
CA ASN A 316 4.98 -2.51 -21.31
C ASN A 316 5.59 -2.67 -19.92
N ASP A 317 6.69 -2.00 -19.64
CA ASP A 317 7.32 -2.02 -18.34
C ASP A 317 6.42 -1.25 -17.36
N THR A 318 5.66 -2.00 -16.58
CA THR A 318 4.84 -1.49 -15.47
C THR A 318 5.65 -0.65 -14.51
N LYS A 319 6.94 -0.94 -14.37
CA LYS A 319 7.88 -0.21 -13.54
C LYS A 319 8.00 1.25 -13.96
N LEU A 320 8.24 1.51 -15.24
CA LEU A 320 8.36 2.89 -15.75
C LEU A 320 7.04 3.66 -15.70
N VAL A 321 5.91 2.97 -15.80
CA VAL A 321 4.59 3.61 -15.76
C VAL A 321 4.12 3.93 -14.35
N THR A 322 4.49 3.13 -13.35
CA THR A 322 4.04 3.29 -11.97
C THR A 322 5.10 3.89 -11.05
N GLU A 323 6.37 3.57 -11.26
CA GLU A 323 7.46 4.10 -10.44
C GLU A 323 7.76 5.57 -10.75
N THR A 324 7.77 5.97 -12.01
CA THR A 324 8.07 7.36 -12.35
C THR A 324 7.04 8.35 -11.80
N PRO A 325 5.71 8.12 -11.94
CA PRO A 325 4.72 8.96 -11.27
C PRO A 325 4.85 8.98 -9.75
N GLU A 326 5.12 7.82 -9.14
CA GLU A 326 5.27 7.69 -7.70
C GLU A 326 6.53 8.38 -7.17
N GLU A 327 7.67 8.20 -7.83
CA GLU A 327 8.92 8.84 -7.48
C GLU A 327 8.78 10.38 -7.52
N ARG A 328 8.15 10.91 -8.58
CA ARG A 328 7.89 12.33 -8.70
C ARG A 328 6.93 12.81 -7.62
N TRP A 329 5.86 12.06 -7.35
CA TRP A 329 4.94 12.38 -6.26
C TRP A 329 5.64 12.42 -4.91
N GLN A 330 6.46 11.44 -4.58
CA GLN A 330 7.20 11.42 -3.30
C GLN A 330 8.08 12.66 -3.11
N GLY A 331 8.69 13.16 -4.18
CA GLY A 331 9.43 14.40 -4.15
C GLY A 331 8.55 15.61 -3.88
N TYR A 332 7.46 15.76 -4.63
CA TYR A 332 6.56 16.91 -4.55
C TYR A 332 5.61 16.88 -3.35
N SER A 333 5.32 15.71 -2.78
CA SER A 333 4.45 15.56 -1.61
C SER A 333 4.89 16.32 -0.36
N LYS A 334 6.15 16.77 -0.33
CA LYS A 334 6.71 17.64 0.73
C LYS A 334 6.20 19.08 0.64
N TYR A 335 5.71 19.50 -0.50
CA TYR A 335 5.37 20.88 -0.80
C TYR A 335 3.88 21.10 -1.07
N ILE A 336 3.20 20.11 -1.65
CA ILE A 336 1.81 20.21 -2.09
C ILE A 336 0.98 19.04 -1.58
N ARG A 337 -0.34 19.24 -1.58
CA ARG A 337 -1.30 18.19 -1.27
C ARG A 337 -1.63 17.37 -2.50
N PRO A 338 -2.06 16.08 -2.33
CA PRO A 338 -2.32 15.18 -3.46
C PRO A 338 -3.32 15.72 -4.47
N GLU A 339 -4.38 16.40 -4.01
CA GLU A 339 -5.39 16.98 -4.88
C GLU A 339 -4.88 18.10 -5.79
N GLN A 340 -3.71 18.65 -5.51
CA GLN A 340 -3.04 19.64 -6.34
C GLN A 340 -2.17 18.99 -7.43
N TYR A 341 -1.90 17.69 -7.34
CA TYR A 341 -0.97 16.96 -8.21
C TYR A 341 -1.68 16.37 -9.41
N MET A 342 -1.24 16.71 -10.63
CA MET A 342 -1.72 16.14 -11.88
C MET A 342 -0.57 15.56 -12.69
N ILE A 343 -0.81 14.44 -13.40
CA ILE A 343 0.19 13.77 -14.23
C ILE A 343 -0.11 14.00 -15.70
N GLY A 344 0.92 14.37 -16.47
CA GLY A 344 0.82 14.60 -17.89
C GLY A 344 1.24 13.43 -18.77
N PHE A 345 0.51 13.27 -19.85
CA PHE A 345 0.85 12.45 -21.01
C PHE A 345 0.76 13.28 -22.27
N SER A 346 1.24 12.75 -23.43
CA SER A 346 1.25 13.48 -24.68
C SER A 346 0.50 12.75 -25.80
N PHE A 347 -0.31 13.48 -26.55
CA PHE A 347 -0.81 13.07 -27.87
C PHE A 347 0.21 13.27 -28.97
N TYR A 348 1.24 14.09 -28.69
CA TYR A 348 2.26 14.43 -29.65
C TYR A 348 3.42 13.43 -29.59
N GLU A 349 3.75 12.83 -30.73
CA GLU A 349 4.79 11.83 -30.83
C GLU A 349 6.06 12.46 -31.37
N GLU A 350 7.04 12.65 -30.50
CA GLU A 350 8.40 12.98 -30.91
C GLU A 350 9.15 11.73 -31.38
N ARG A 351 10.03 11.92 -32.36
CA ARG A 351 10.49 10.80 -33.13
C ARG A 351 11.94 10.53 -33.23
N ALA A 352 12.12 9.36 -33.84
CA ALA A 352 13.33 8.62 -34.24
C ALA A 352 14.65 9.39 -34.47
N GLY A 353 14.66 10.60 -34.86
CA GLY A 353 15.88 11.41 -34.97
C GLY A 353 16.33 12.02 -33.63
N SER A 354 15.44 12.15 -32.66
CA SER A 354 15.71 12.66 -31.31
C SER A 354 15.92 11.53 -30.27
N GLY A 355 15.64 10.29 -30.64
CA GLY A 355 15.70 9.15 -29.73
C GLY A 355 14.52 9.02 -28.77
N ASN A 356 13.50 9.88 -28.89
CA ASN A 356 12.32 9.86 -28.01
C ASN A 356 11.09 9.47 -28.83
N LEU A 357 10.49 8.36 -28.47
CA LEU A 357 9.20 7.92 -28.97
C LEU A 357 8.18 8.02 -27.83
N TRP A 358 7.17 8.88 -27.95
CA TRP A 358 6.15 9.07 -26.95
C TRP A 358 4.88 8.30 -27.32
N TYR A 359 4.79 7.06 -26.90
CA TYR A 359 3.62 6.20 -27.15
C TYR A 359 2.65 6.23 -25.98
N ASP A 360 2.21 7.40 -25.57
CA ASP A 360 1.36 7.54 -24.39
C ASP A 360 -0.08 7.08 -24.64
N ILE A 361 -0.52 7.13 -25.89
CA ILE A 361 -1.87 6.75 -26.33
C ILE A 361 -1.84 5.48 -27.16
N ASN A 362 -0.88 5.36 -28.08
CA ASN A 362 -0.85 4.26 -29.04
C ASN A 362 -0.14 3.05 -28.43
N THR A 363 -0.66 1.87 -28.72
CA THR A 363 0.04 0.61 -28.52
C THR A 363 0.64 0.17 -29.85
N ARG A 364 1.77 -0.57 -29.84
CA ARG A 364 2.37 -1.10 -31.07
C ARG A 364 1.45 -2.01 -31.89
N LYS A 365 0.39 -2.53 -31.26
CA LYS A 365 -0.63 -3.34 -31.94
C LYS A 365 -1.56 -2.52 -32.82
N ASP A 366 -1.55 -1.21 -32.64
CA ASP A 366 -2.46 -0.28 -33.35
C ASP A 366 -1.81 0.30 -34.62
N GLU A 367 -0.68 -0.26 -35.04
CA GLU A 367 0.02 0.11 -36.28
C GLU A 367 -0.87 -0.01 -37.52
N ASP A 368 -1.96 -0.74 -37.44
CA ASP A 368 -2.87 -1.06 -38.56
C ASP A 368 -4.16 -0.22 -38.62
N THR A 369 -4.32 0.83 -37.84
CA THR A 369 -5.53 1.65 -37.96
C THR A 369 -5.54 2.43 -39.28
N ALA A 370 -6.17 1.81 -40.25
CA ALA A 370 -6.25 2.31 -41.64
C ALA A 370 -6.90 3.70 -41.76
N ASN A 371 -7.56 4.19 -40.72
CA ASN A 371 -8.35 5.40 -40.70
C ASN A 371 -7.65 6.61 -40.04
N GLY A 372 -6.46 6.48 -39.51
CA GLY A 372 -5.72 7.59 -38.92
C GLY A 372 -6.23 8.04 -37.54
N ILE A 373 -7.23 7.38 -36.95
CA ILE A 373 -7.78 7.70 -35.62
C ILE A 373 -7.72 6.47 -34.75
N ASN A 374 -7.11 6.60 -33.59
CA ASN A 374 -7.09 5.59 -32.53
C ASN A 374 -7.86 6.10 -31.31
N THR A 375 -8.95 5.45 -30.98
CA THR A 375 -9.83 5.79 -29.85
C THR A 375 -9.74 4.78 -28.70
N ASP A 376 -8.98 3.69 -28.88
CA ASP A 376 -8.80 2.68 -27.85
C ASP A 376 -7.73 3.10 -26.85
N ILE A 377 -8.11 3.21 -25.58
CA ILE A 377 -7.21 3.54 -24.48
C ILE A 377 -6.67 2.31 -23.76
N ALA A 378 -7.16 1.11 -24.07
CA ALA A 378 -6.84 -0.10 -23.32
C ALA A 378 -5.34 -0.42 -23.36
N GLY A 379 -4.73 -0.52 -22.19
CA GLY A 379 -3.30 -0.83 -22.04
C GLY A 379 -2.33 0.31 -22.36
N THR A 380 -2.85 1.50 -22.71
CA THR A 380 -2.02 2.67 -22.98
C THR A 380 -1.43 3.26 -21.69
N ARG A 381 -0.35 4.03 -21.82
CA ARG A 381 0.24 4.76 -20.69
C ARG A 381 -0.75 5.77 -20.12
N ALA A 382 -1.48 6.47 -20.96
CA ALA A 382 -2.50 7.43 -20.55
C ALA A 382 -3.61 6.78 -19.70
N GLU A 383 -4.09 5.57 -20.06
CA GLU A 383 -5.02 4.82 -19.23
C GLU A 383 -4.42 4.47 -17.86
N ARG A 384 -3.17 4.02 -17.84
CA ARG A 384 -2.48 3.69 -16.58
C ARG A 384 -2.32 4.92 -15.70
N TYR A 385 -2.00 6.09 -16.26
CA TYR A 385 -1.97 7.35 -15.51
C TYR A 385 -3.34 7.76 -14.99
N ALA A 386 -4.40 7.54 -15.76
CA ALA A 386 -5.77 7.79 -15.29
C ALA A 386 -6.12 6.92 -14.07
N ARG A 387 -5.72 5.64 -14.07
CA ARG A 387 -5.96 4.69 -12.98
C ARG A 387 -5.00 4.84 -11.80
N TRP A 388 -3.78 5.32 -12.02
CA TRP A 388 -2.78 5.44 -10.98
C TRP A 388 -3.23 6.41 -9.89
N GLN A 389 -2.94 6.06 -8.64
CA GLN A 389 -3.11 6.91 -7.47
C GLN A 389 -1.85 6.86 -6.62
N PRO A 390 -1.48 7.95 -5.94
CA PRO A 390 -0.37 7.95 -4.98
C PRO A 390 -0.49 6.81 -3.96
N LYS A 391 0.62 6.17 -3.64
CA LYS A 391 0.63 5.12 -2.61
C LYS A 391 0.33 5.69 -1.23
N THR A 392 0.69 6.94 -0.99
CA THR A 392 0.50 7.66 0.28
C THR A 392 0.11 9.11 0.03
N GLY A 393 -0.45 9.74 1.05
CA GLY A 393 -0.80 11.17 1.08
C GLY A 393 -2.26 11.45 0.74
N GLY A 394 -2.80 10.83 -0.29
CA GLY A 394 -4.19 11.05 -0.72
C GLY A 394 -4.41 10.72 -2.19
N VAL A 395 -5.47 11.26 -2.79
CA VAL A 395 -5.87 11.04 -4.18
C VAL A 395 -5.35 12.19 -5.04
N LYS A 396 -4.70 11.87 -6.18
CA LYS A 396 -4.20 12.90 -7.12
C LYS A 396 -5.32 13.80 -7.62
N GLY A 397 -4.98 15.02 -8.07
CA GLY A 397 -5.92 15.96 -8.66
C GLY A 397 -6.53 15.48 -9.97
N GLY A 398 -5.73 14.82 -10.80
CA GLY A 398 -6.17 14.31 -12.08
C GLY A 398 -5.04 13.99 -13.03
N ILE A 399 -5.33 14.07 -14.33
CA ILE A 399 -4.36 13.93 -15.42
C ILE A 399 -4.50 15.09 -16.42
N PHE A 400 -3.48 15.30 -17.22
CA PHE A 400 -3.54 16.24 -18.31
C PHE A 400 -2.82 15.71 -19.55
N SER A 401 -3.17 16.28 -20.71
CA SER A 401 -2.56 15.93 -21.98
C SER A 401 -1.90 17.13 -22.67
N TYR A 402 -0.75 16.90 -23.27
CA TYR A 402 -0.19 17.82 -24.26
C TYR A 402 -0.78 17.53 -25.64
N ALA A 403 -0.97 18.57 -26.45
CA ALA A 403 -1.51 18.53 -27.83
C ALA A 403 -2.89 17.83 -27.90
N VAL A 404 -3.83 18.27 -27.04
CA VAL A 404 -5.21 17.73 -27.00
C VAL A 404 -5.95 17.88 -28.34
N ASP A 405 -5.52 18.83 -29.17
CA ASP A 405 -5.98 19.01 -30.55
C ASP A 405 -5.69 17.79 -31.46
N ARG A 406 -4.81 16.91 -31.07
CA ARG A 406 -4.51 15.62 -31.72
C ARG A 406 -5.23 14.41 -31.09
N ASP A 407 -6.18 14.61 -30.22
CA ASP A 407 -6.88 13.51 -29.56
C ASP A 407 -7.42 12.51 -30.58
N GLY A 408 -7.04 11.24 -30.44
CA GLY A 408 -7.45 10.14 -31.30
C GLY A 408 -6.67 10.01 -32.62
N VAL A 409 -5.75 10.92 -32.94
CA VAL A 409 -4.90 10.78 -34.15
C VAL A 409 -3.91 9.63 -33.95
N ALA A 410 -4.03 8.58 -34.75
CA ALA A 410 -3.18 7.41 -34.68
C ALA A 410 -1.74 7.68 -35.13
N HIS A 411 -0.83 7.03 -34.47
CA HIS A 411 0.55 6.93 -34.93
C HIS A 411 0.61 6.18 -36.26
N GLN A 412 1.31 6.72 -37.26
CA GLN A 412 1.42 6.11 -38.58
C GLN A 412 2.89 5.86 -38.94
N PRO A 413 3.51 4.81 -38.42
CA PRO A 413 4.93 4.53 -38.60
C PRO A 413 5.34 4.36 -40.06
N GLU A 414 4.48 3.81 -40.92
CA GLU A 414 4.76 3.62 -42.34
C GLU A 414 4.87 4.96 -43.09
N LYS A 415 3.98 5.89 -42.84
CA LYS A 415 4.06 7.23 -43.43
C LYS A 415 5.31 7.97 -43.00
N VAL A 416 5.76 7.67 -41.82
CA VAL A 416 6.98 8.20 -41.23
C VAL A 416 8.23 7.60 -41.84
N ALA A 417 8.29 6.29 -41.97
CA ALA A 417 9.41 5.59 -42.60
C ALA A 417 9.58 6.01 -44.07
N GLN A 418 8.49 6.30 -44.79
CA GLN A 418 8.53 6.80 -46.16
C GLN A 418 9.00 8.27 -46.25
N GLN A 419 9.13 8.95 -45.14
CA GLN A 419 9.45 10.38 -45.07
C GLN A 419 10.78 10.68 -44.39
N ASP A 420 11.75 9.78 -44.44
CA ASP A 420 13.10 9.93 -43.86
C ASP A 420 13.81 11.25 -44.15
N LYS A 421 13.30 12.06 -45.08
CA LYS A 421 13.88 13.34 -45.46
C LYS A 421 13.13 14.55 -44.91
N ARG A 422 12.00 14.33 -44.22
CA ARG A 422 11.19 15.43 -43.67
C ARG A 422 11.46 15.62 -42.19
N SER A 423 11.39 16.85 -41.73
CA SER A 423 11.41 17.12 -40.31
C SER A 423 10.15 16.57 -39.65
N GLN A 424 10.25 16.22 -38.38
CA GLN A 424 9.13 15.73 -37.57
C GLN A 424 7.93 16.67 -37.63
N MET A 425 8.17 17.97 -37.45
CA MET A 425 7.13 19.00 -37.55
C MET A 425 6.31 18.93 -38.83
N GLN A 426 6.96 18.68 -40.00
CA GLN A 426 6.25 18.55 -41.25
C GLN A 426 5.29 17.37 -41.34
N VAL A 427 5.62 16.29 -40.68
CA VAL A 427 4.73 15.13 -40.60
C VAL A 427 3.57 15.38 -39.68
N ASP A 428 3.84 16.01 -38.54
CA ASP A 428 2.82 16.32 -37.52
C ASP A 428 1.84 17.36 -38.07
N GLU A 429 2.31 18.39 -38.76
CA GLU A 429 1.46 19.39 -39.43
C GLU A 429 0.49 18.75 -40.43
N ILE A 430 0.96 17.81 -41.24
CA ILE A 430 0.10 17.08 -42.19
C ILE A 430 -0.96 16.27 -41.46
N THR A 431 -0.58 15.57 -40.38
CA THR A 431 -1.49 14.71 -39.63
C THR A 431 -2.50 15.56 -38.85
N ASP A 432 -2.05 16.59 -38.17
CA ASP A 432 -2.91 17.47 -37.37
C ASP A 432 -3.97 18.21 -38.18
N ASN A 433 -3.62 18.57 -39.44
CA ASN A 433 -4.52 19.32 -40.33
C ASN A 433 -5.55 18.44 -41.04
N ILE A 434 -5.35 17.11 -41.10
CA ILE A 434 -6.22 16.21 -41.86
C ILE A 434 -7.38 15.66 -41.03
N PHE A 435 -7.17 15.44 -39.71
CA PHE A 435 -8.13 14.77 -38.88
C PHE A 435 -8.85 15.68 -37.90
N HIS A 436 -10.17 15.71 -37.97
CA HIS A 436 -11.02 16.38 -37.00
C HIS A 436 -11.13 15.49 -35.74
N SER A 437 -10.62 15.98 -34.60
CA SER A 437 -10.73 15.28 -33.33
C SER A 437 -12.17 15.28 -32.79
N ASP A 438 -12.68 14.12 -32.41
CA ASP A 438 -13.93 13.98 -31.66
C ASP A 438 -13.71 13.93 -30.14
N TYR A 439 -12.45 14.04 -29.71
CA TYR A 439 -12.01 13.96 -28.29
C TYR A 439 -12.43 12.70 -27.58
N SER A 440 -12.56 11.57 -28.29
CA SER A 440 -13.01 10.30 -27.74
C SER A 440 -12.06 9.74 -26.70
N VAL A 441 -10.74 9.91 -26.87
CA VAL A 441 -9.72 9.46 -25.90
C VAL A 441 -9.84 10.28 -24.60
N SER A 442 -9.89 11.60 -24.66
CA SER A 442 -10.07 12.46 -23.48
C SER A 442 -11.34 12.11 -22.71
N LYS A 443 -12.45 11.90 -23.43
CA LYS A 443 -13.73 11.45 -22.84
C LYS A 443 -13.60 10.10 -22.14
N ALA A 444 -12.94 9.12 -22.79
CA ALA A 444 -12.74 7.79 -22.23
C ALA A 444 -11.88 7.82 -20.99
N LEU A 445 -10.75 8.55 -20.99
CA LEU A 445 -9.86 8.70 -19.84
C LEU A 445 -10.57 9.38 -18.67
N LYS A 446 -11.36 10.42 -18.92
CA LYS A 446 -12.19 11.06 -17.89
C LYS A 446 -13.17 10.06 -17.27
N GLN A 447 -13.81 9.19 -18.07
CA GLN A 447 -14.72 8.16 -17.58
C GLN A 447 -14.00 7.10 -16.74
N VAL A 448 -12.76 6.75 -17.06
CA VAL A 448 -11.93 5.86 -16.22
C VAL A 448 -11.77 6.46 -14.82
N MET A 449 -11.41 7.73 -14.72
CA MET A 449 -11.25 8.41 -13.42
C MET A 449 -12.57 8.58 -12.68
N LEU A 450 -13.67 8.90 -13.35
CA LEU A 450 -14.99 9.06 -12.73
C LEU A 450 -15.55 7.75 -12.16
N LYS A 451 -15.09 6.59 -12.62
CA LYS A 451 -15.44 5.29 -12.04
C LYS A 451 -14.64 4.95 -10.79
N ASP A 452 -13.56 5.64 -10.52
CA ASP A 452 -12.73 5.44 -9.33
C ASP A 452 -13.41 6.07 -8.11
N LYS A 453 -13.92 5.22 -7.21
CA LYS A 453 -14.61 5.62 -5.99
C LYS A 453 -13.75 6.40 -5.01
N SER A 454 -12.44 6.37 -5.17
CA SER A 454 -11.54 7.16 -4.32
C SER A 454 -11.75 8.68 -4.47
N TYR A 455 -12.34 9.12 -5.58
CA TYR A 455 -12.71 10.53 -5.80
C TYR A 455 -14.06 10.95 -5.19
N ASP A 456 -14.87 9.99 -4.70
CA ASP A 456 -16.14 10.31 -4.02
C ASP A 456 -15.85 11.21 -2.81
N LEU A 457 -16.73 12.18 -2.55
CA LEU A 457 -16.55 13.09 -1.42
C LEU A 457 -16.87 12.41 -0.09
N ILE A 458 -16.13 12.79 0.95
CA ILE A 458 -16.41 12.44 2.33
C ILE A 458 -17.74 13.06 2.73
N ASP A 459 -18.64 12.24 3.28
CA ASP A 459 -19.99 12.65 3.66
C ASP A 459 -20.36 12.25 5.12
N GLU A 460 -21.61 12.45 5.50
CA GLU A 460 -22.11 12.12 6.83
C GLU A 460 -22.17 10.61 7.12
N LYS A 461 -22.16 9.77 6.08
CA LYS A 461 -22.09 8.31 6.24
C LYS A 461 -20.68 7.84 6.55
N ASP A 462 -19.69 8.65 6.17
CA ASP A 462 -18.28 8.34 6.46
C ASP A 462 -17.96 8.76 7.90
N PHE A 463 -18.39 9.95 8.30
CA PHE A 463 -18.24 10.47 9.65
C PHE A 463 -19.58 11.11 10.08
N PRO A 464 -20.38 10.40 10.86
CA PRO A 464 -21.67 10.94 11.35
C PRO A 464 -21.50 12.20 12.22
N ASP A 465 -20.44 12.23 13.03
CA ASP A 465 -20.11 13.41 13.84
C ASP A 465 -19.62 14.56 12.96
N LYS A 466 -20.35 15.66 12.96
CA LYS A 466 -20.04 16.83 12.14
C LYS A 466 -18.69 17.46 12.52
N ALA A 467 -18.41 17.57 13.81
CA ALA A 467 -17.17 18.20 14.29
C ALA A 467 -15.94 17.33 13.91
N LEU A 468 -16.07 16.01 14.01
CA LEU A 468 -15.05 15.07 13.53
C LEU A 468 -14.86 15.17 12.02
N ARG A 469 -15.95 15.17 11.26
CA ARG A 469 -15.89 15.26 9.78
C ARG A 469 -15.17 16.52 9.31
N GLU A 470 -15.52 17.68 9.91
CA GLU A 470 -14.87 18.96 9.60
C GLU A 470 -13.38 18.95 9.97
N ALA A 471 -13.01 18.39 11.12
CA ALA A 471 -11.61 18.27 11.55
C ALA A 471 -10.80 17.35 10.63
N VAL A 472 -11.38 16.24 10.17
CA VAL A 472 -10.76 15.32 9.22
C VAL A 472 -10.57 15.99 7.86
N ILE A 473 -11.63 16.59 7.29
CA ILE A 473 -11.56 17.26 5.98
C ILE A 473 -10.49 18.37 5.97
N ALA A 474 -10.39 19.13 7.05
CA ALA A 474 -9.41 20.21 7.16
C ALA A 474 -7.95 19.74 7.11
N GLN A 475 -7.66 18.54 7.61
CA GLN A 475 -6.30 18.02 7.73
C GLN A 475 -5.94 17.02 6.63
N VAL A 476 -6.90 16.24 6.15
CA VAL A 476 -6.66 15.08 5.29
C VAL A 476 -7.02 15.37 3.84
N GLY A 477 -8.15 16.01 3.59
CA GLY A 477 -8.72 16.25 2.27
C GLY A 477 -10.20 15.94 2.21
N THR A 478 -10.80 16.14 1.03
CA THR A 478 -12.26 16.06 0.86
C THR A 478 -12.76 14.72 0.31
N ARG A 479 -11.87 13.83 -0.11
CA ARG A 479 -12.17 12.63 -0.91
C ARG A 479 -12.05 11.36 -0.06
N LYS A 480 -12.89 10.35 -0.34
CA LYS A 480 -12.85 9.07 0.41
C LYS A 480 -11.50 8.36 0.29
N GLY A 481 -10.89 8.41 -0.89
CA GLY A 481 -9.57 7.82 -1.10
C GLY A 481 -8.44 8.51 -0.33
N ASP A 482 -8.64 9.76 0.13
CA ASP A 482 -7.66 10.43 0.97
C ASP A 482 -7.54 9.73 2.32
N LEU A 483 -8.65 9.23 2.88
CA LEU A 483 -8.67 8.49 4.15
C LEU A 483 -7.80 7.21 4.09
N GLU A 484 -7.83 6.52 2.95
CA GLU A 484 -7.09 5.27 2.77
C GLU A 484 -5.59 5.48 2.57
N ARG A 485 -5.20 6.64 2.03
CA ARG A 485 -3.82 6.93 1.61
C ARG A 485 -3.09 7.91 2.51
N PHE A 486 -3.82 8.64 3.35
CA PHE A 486 -3.22 9.62 4.23
C PHE A 486 -2.26 8.95 5.22
N ASN A 487 -1.01 9.36 5.19
CA ASN A 487 0.08 8.82 6.00
C ASN A 487 0.70 9.87 6.95
N GLY A 488 -0.03 10.96 7.19
CA GLY A 488 0.38 12.03 8.09
C GLY A 488 -0.09 11.82 9.53
N THR A 489 0.00 12.89 10.31
CA THR A 489 -0.56 12.99 11.67
C THR A 489 -2.00 13.51 11.59
N LEU A 490 -2.94 12.81 12.20
CA LEU A 490 -4.29 13.31 12.43
C LEU A 490 -4.42 13.73 13.89
N ARG A 491 -4.57 15.03 14.14
CA ARG A 491 -4.76 15.59 15.46
C ARG A 491 -6.21 16.01 15.67
N LEU A 492 -6.85 15.42 16.65
CA LEU A 492 -8.23 15.73 17.05
C LEU A 492 -8.22 16.33 18.45
N ASP A 493 -8.47 17.64 18.54
CA ASP A 493 -8.46 18.41 19.77
C ASP A 493 -9.71 19.31 19.95
N ASN A 494 -10.72 19.10 19.09
CA ASN A 494 -11.98 19.83 19.18
C ASN A 494 -12.91 19.16 20.22
N PRO A 495 -13.19 19.80 21.37
CA PRO A 495 -14.03 19.22 22.44
C PRO A 495 -15.50 19.04 22.04
N ALA A 496 -15.92 19.56 20.89
CA ALA A 496 -17.27 19.32 20.36
C ALA A 496 -17.44 17.91 19.78
N ILE A 497 -16.37 17.20 19.49
CA ILE A 497 -16.41 15.82 18.97
C ILE A 497 -17.02 14.89 20.02
N GLN A 498 -18.06 14.14 19.63
CA GLN A 498 -18.79 13.23 20.49
C GLN A 498 -18.69 11.76 20.04
N SER A 499 -18.26 11.54 18.82
CA SER A 499 -18.06 10.21 18.25
C SER A 499 -16.81 10.18 17.38
N LEU A 500 -16.07 9.07 17.44
CA LEU A 500 -14.90 8.79 16.60
C LEU A 500 -15.25 7.82 15.46
N GLU A 501 -16.54 7.56 15.23
CA GLU A 501 -16.99 6.69 14.15
C GLU A 501 -16.48 7.19 12.80
N GLY A 502 -15.87 6.29 12.04
CA GLY A 502 -15.26 6.58 10.73
C GLY A 502 -13.73 6.61 10.74
N LEU A 503 -13.06 6.73 11.90
CA LEU A 503 -11.59 6.71 11.93
C LEU A 503 -10.99 5.37 11.45
N ASN A 504 -11.74 4.27 11.56
CA ASN A 504 -11.36 2.96 11.04
C ASN A 504 -11.18 2.90 9.51
N LYS A 505 -11.58 3.95 8.79
CA LYS A 505 -11.35 4.08 7.33
C LYS A 505 -9.91 4.47 6.99
N PHE A 506 -9.17 5.01 7.96
CA PHE A 506 -7.74 5.27 7.77
C PHE A 506 -6.95 3.95 7.73
N LYS A 507 -6.14 3.77 6.68
CA LYS A 507 -5.33 2.56 6.50
C LYS A 507 -3.83 2.78 6.69
N LYS A 508 -3.37 4.03 6.58
CA LYS A 508 -1.92 4.37 6.52
C LYS A 508 -1.52 5.52 7.44
N LEU A 509 -2.35 5.87 8.38
CA LEU A 509 -2.10 6.96 9.31
C LEU A 509 -0.77 6.74 10.06
N SER A 510 0.12 7.73 10.10
CA SER A 510 1.37 7.61 10.86
C SER A 510 1.17 7.89 12.34
N GLN A 511 0.31 8.85 12.67
CA GLN A 511 0.06 9.24 14.05
C GLN A 511 -1.39 9.70 14.23
N LEU A 512 -1.97 9.30 15.35
CA LEU A 512 -3.29 9.74 15.80
C LEU A 512 -3.16 10.38 17.17
N ASP A 513 -3.49 11.66 17.27
CA ASP A 513 -3.51 12.41 18.52
C ASP A 513 -4.96 12.72 18.92
N LEU A 514 -5.37 12.17 20.05
CA LEU A 514 -6.69 12.40 20.67
C LEU A 514 -6.49 13.21 21.94
N ILE A 515 -6.81 14.50 21.89
CA ILE A 515 -6.44 15.44 22.95
C ILE A 515 -7.68 16.17 23.46
N GLY A 516 -7.97 16.07 24.77
CA GLY A 516 -9.03 16.84 25.41
C GLY A 516 -10.47 16.48 24.97
N LEU A 517 -10.68 15.33 24.36
CA LEU A 517 -11.98 14.87 23.85
C LEU A 517 -12.83 14.30 25.00
N SER A 518 -13.31 15.18 25.89
CA SER A 518 -14.00 14.80 27.15
C SER A 518 -15.34 14.11 26.96
N ARG A 519 -15.93 14.16 25.76
CA ARG A 519 -17.22 13.54 25.44
C ARG A 519 -17.11 12.12 24.90
N ILE A 520 -15.90 11.68 24.57
CA ILE A 520 -15.68 10.32 24.10
C ILE A 520 -15.74 9.37 25.30
N THR A 521 -16.60 8.37 25.21
CA THR A 521 -16.83 7.39 26.30
C THR A 521 -16.23 6.02 25.97
N LYS A 522 -15.98 5.72 24.71
CA LYS A 522 -15.48 4.44 24.26
C LYS A 522 -14.46 4.60 23.14
N LEU A 523 -13.37 3.84 23.24
CA LEU A 523 -12.34 3.74 22.23
C LEU A 523 -11.99 2.28 22.04
N ASP A 524 -12.36 1.71 20.90
CA ASP A 524 -12.14 0.31 20.59
C ASP A 524 -11.82 0.09 19.09
N ARG A 525 -11.65 -1.16 18.72
CA ARG A 525 -11.34 -1.57 17.35
C ARG A 525 -12.35 -1.09 16.29
N SER A 526 -13.60 -0.85 16.66
CA SER A 526 -14.63 -0.42 15.72
C SER A 526 -14.39 1.01 15.20
N VAL A 527 -13.68 1.82 15.96
CA VAL A 527 -13.41 3.22 15.63
C VAL A 527 -11.93 3.50 15.33
N LEU A 528 -11.01 2.69 15.85
CA LEU A 528 -9.57 2.91 15.66
C LEU A 528 -9.14 2.67 14.20
N PRO A 529 -8.10 3.39 13.70
CA PRO A 529 -7.57 3.20 12.36
C PRO A 529 -7.22 1.75 12.04
N ALA A 530 -7.41 1.33 10.79
CA ALA A 530 -7.14 -0.03 10.36
C ALA A 530 -5.67 -0.45 10.56
N ASN A 531 -4.73 0.50 10.44
CA ASN A 531 -3.31 0.26 10.66
C ASN A 531 -2.84 0.48 12.12
N MET A 532 -3.71 0.34 13.09
CA MET A 532 -3.28 0.25 14.51
C MET A 532 -2.29 -0.88 14.73
N LYS A 533 -2.43 -1.95 13.98
CA LYS A 533 -1.47 -3.03 13.88
C LYS A 533 -0.51 -2.77 12.73
N SER A 534 0.79 -3.00 12.92
CA SER A 534 1.73 -3.03 11.80
C SER A 534 1.22 -4.08 10.82
N GLY A 535 0.98 -3.71 9.61
CA GLY A 535 0.41 -4.66 8.70
C GLY A 535 0.33 -4.12 7.30
N LYS A 536 0.09 -5.04 6.52
CA LYS A 536 -0.21 -5.02 5.13
C LYS A 536 -1.66 -4.59 4.99
N ASP A 537 -1.96 -3.94 3.89
CA ASP A 537 -3.31 -4.03 3.30
C ASP A 537 -3.77 -5.48 3.43
N THR A 538 -5.05 -5.76 3.45
CA THR A 538 -5.52 -7.14 3.53
C THR A 538 -4.72 -8.00 2.57
N LEU A 539 -4.43 -9.24 2.93
CA LEU A 539 -3.63 -10.14 2.10
C LEU A 539 -4.19 -10.22 0.66
N GLU A 540 -5.50 -10.15 0.52
CA GLU A 540 -6.18 -10.05 -0.77
C GLU A 540 -5.73 -8.82 -1.57
N THR A 541 -5.67 -7.64 -0.94
CA THR A 541 -5.20 -6.40 -1.59
C THR A 541 -3.72 -6.50 -1.98
N VAL A 542 -2.91 -7.13 -1.13
CA VAL A 542 -1.49 -7.40 -1.41
C VAL A 542 -1.33 -8.29 -2.63
N LEU A 543 -2.04 -9.42 -2.66
CA LEU A 543 -2.01 -10.36 -3.77
C LEU A 543 -2.55 -9.75 -5.07
N GLU A 544 -3.65 -8.99 -5.00
CA GLU A 544 -4.20 -8.29 -6.14
C GLU A 544 -3.25 -7.20 -6.67
N THR A 545 -2.59 -6.47 -5.77
CA THR A 545 -1.57 -5.47 -6.14
C THR A 545 -0.38 -6.12 -6.83
N TYR A 546 0.11 -7.23 -6.28
CA TYR A 546 1.20 -7.99 -6.85
C TYR A 546 0.87 -8.56 -8.24
N LYS A 547 -0.37 -9.05 -8.41
CA LYS A 547 -0.88 -9.52 -9.69
C LYS A 547 -0.99 -8.40 -10.72
N LYS A 548 -1.50 -7.22 -10.32
CA LYS A 548 -1.70 -6.06 -11.19
C LYS A 548 -0.40 -5.38 -11.57
N ASN A 549 0.58 -5.35 -10.68
CA ASN A 549 1.82 -4.59 -10.83
C ASN A 549 3.01 -5.43 -11.31
N SER A 550 2.76 -6.52 -12.03
CA SER A 550 3.84 -7.36 -12.58
C SER A 550 4.86 -7.83 -11.52
N LYS A 551 4.35 -8.26 -10.37
CA LYS A 551 5.14 -8.79 -9.25
C LYS A 551 5.96 -7.74 -8.46
N GLU A 552 5.51 -6.48 -8.41
CA GLU A 552 6.08 -5.51 -7.47
C GLU A 552 5.65 -5.80 -6.03
N GLU A 553 6.63 -5.76 -5.12
CA GLU A 553 6.38 -5.96 -3.69
C GLU A 553 5.62 -4.76 -3.09
N PRO A 554 4.48 -4.99 -2.42
CA PRO A 554 3.77 -3.92 -1.75
C PRO A 554 4.54 -3.39 -0.53
N ALA A 555 4.48 -2.09 -0.32
CA ALA A 555 5.15 -1.45 0.80
C ALA A 555 4.58 -1.90 2.15
N THR A 556 5.46 -2.11 3.14
CA THR A 556 5.03 -2.37 4.52
C THR A 556 4.46 -1.09 5.14
N ILE A 557 3.28 -1.17 5.72
CA ILE A 557 2.64 -0.05 6.42
C ILE A 557 3.05 -0.10 7.89
N PRO A 558 3.73 0.93 8.43
CA PRO A 558 4.07 0.97 9.84
C PRO A 558 2.82 1.10 10.72
N PRO A 559 2.87 0.64 11.99
CA PRO A 559 1.77 0.83 12.91
C PRO A 559 1.61 2.32 13.24
N VAL A 560 0.36 2.73 13.48
CA VAL A 560 0.08 4.11 13.89
C VAL A 560 0.60 4.39 15.29
N SER A 561 1.27 5.52 15.48
CA SER A 561 1.58 6.06 16.80
C SER A 561 0.30 6.67 17.39
N LEU A 562 0.02 6.39 18.65
CA LEU A 562 -1.21 6.83 19.31
C LEU A 562 -0.88 7.68 20.52
N THR A 563 -1.39 8.91 20.53
CA THR A 563 -1.36 9.80 21.69
C THR A 563 -2.78 9.97 22.23
N ILE A 564 -2.98 9.73 23.51
CA ILE A 564 -4.25 9.93 24.20
C ILE A 564 -3.98 10.77 25.46
N SER A 565 -4.60 11.94 25.58
CA SER A 565 -4.51 12.79 26.76
C SER A 565 -5.81 13.59 26.95
N GLY A 566 -6.24 13.73 28.19
CA GLY A 566 -7.43 14.56 28.51
C GLY A 566 -8.77 13.98 28.10
N LEU A 567 -8.85 12.68 27.82
CA LEU A 567 -10.13 11.98 27.54
C LEU A 567 -10.83 11.64 28.87
N THR A 568 -11.19 12.66 29.63
CA THR A 568 -11.74 12.50 30.98
C THR A 568 -13.04 11.75 31.06
N GLY A 569 -13.82 11.68 29.96
CA GLY A 569 -15.09 10.94 29.88
C GLY A 569 -14.94 9.48 29.43
N LEU A 570 -13.71 9.02 29.09
CA LEU A 570 -13.50 7.69 28.54
C LEU A 570 -13.75 6.60 29.59
N LYS A 571 -14.70 5.72 29.32
CA LYS A 571 -15.10 4.59 30.19
C LYS A 571 -14.48 3.27 29.73
N GLU A 572 -14.42 3.05 28.42
CA GLU A 572 -13.89 1.82 27.85
C GLU A 572 -12.73 2.12 26.90
N LEU A 573 -11.57 1.50 27.15
CA LEU A 573 -10.42 1.52 26.29
C LEU A 573 -10.06 0.08 25.89
N ASP A 574 -10.18 -0.24 24.59
CA ASP A 574 -9.78 -1.53 24.03
C ASP A 574 -8.71 -1.33 22.96
N LEU A 575 -7.49 -1.70 23.31
CA LEU A 575 -6.30 -1.74 22.44
C LEU A 575 -5.83 -3.17 22.21
N SER A 576 -6.72 -4.16 22.33
CA SER A 576 -6.36 -5.58 22.24
C SER A 576 -5.95 -6.00 20.83
N GLY A 577 -4.95 -6.87 20.76
CA GLY A 577 -4.56 -7.57 19.52
C GLY A 577 -3.94 -6.71 18.41
N PHE A 578 -3.41 -5.54 18.72
CA PHE A 578 -2.77 -4.65 17.76
C PHE A 578 -1.26 -4.86 17.62
N ASP A 579 -0.71 -5.90 18.24
CA ASP A 579 0.74 -6.17 18.26
C ASP A 579 1.60 -5.02 18.78
N ARG A 580 1.04 -4.15 19.62
CA ARG A 580 1.75 -2.99 20.18
C ARG A 580 2.86 -3.43 21.12
N GLU A 581 3.98 -2.76 21.04
CA GLU A 581 5.15 -2.98 21.92
C GLU A 581 5.21 -1.93 23.04
N THR A 582 4.45 -0.83 22.90
CA THR A 582 4.46 0.26 23.86
C THR A 582 3.07 0.85 24.10
N LEU A 583 2.85 1.27 25.34
CA LEU A 583 1.76 2.14 25.77
C LEU A 583 2.19 3.61 25.87
N ALA A 584 3.43 3.92 25.53
CA ALA A 584 3.91 5.30 25.49
C ALA A 584 2.99 6.16 24.60
N GLY A 585 2.71 7.39 25.03
CA GLY A 585 1.72 8.26 24.41
C GLY A 585 0.34 8.23 25.07
N LEU A 586 0.05 7.27 25.95
CA LEU A 586 -1.17 7.27 26.77
C LEU A 586 -0.93 8.00 28.08
N ASP A 587 -1.54 9.16 28.24
CA ASP A 587 -1.57 9.89 29.51
C ASP A 587 -2.66 9.30 30.42
N ALA A 588 -2.34 8.15 30.99
CA ALA A 588 -3.26 7.36 31.81
C ALA A 588 -3.82 8.13 33.00
N ALA A 589 -3.10 9.12 33.54
CA ALA A 589 -3.56 9.94 34.68
C ALA A 589 -4.77 10.81 34.31
N THR A 590 -4.95 11.12 33.03
CA THR A 590 -6.09 11.92 32.54
C THR A 590 -7.33 11.09 32.19
N LEU A 591 -7.21 9.76 32.19
CA LEU A 591 -8.31 8.84 31.90
C LEU A 591 -9.13 8.53 33.17
N THR A 592 -9.70 9.58 33.74
CA THR A 592 -10.25 9.55 35.10
C THR A 592 -11.56 8.80 35.25
N SER A 593 -12.24 8.42 34.16
CA SER A 593 -13.55 7.72 34.18
C SER A 593 -13.49 6.27 33.72
N LEU A 594 -12.30 5.68 33.57
CA LEU A 594 -12.16 4.32 33.07
C LEU A 594 -12.88 3.29 33.95
N GLU A 595 -13.74 2.51 33.33
CA GLU A 595 -14.47 1.38 33.91
C GLU A 595 -13.99 0.04 33.28
N LYS A 596 -13.33 0.10 32.10
CA LYS A 596 -12.81 -1.06 31.41
C LYS A 596 -11.56 -0.74 30.60
N VAL A 597 -10.57 -1.64 30.70
CA VAL A 597 -9.37 -1.60 29.86
C VAL A 597 -9.02 -2.98 29.34
N ASP A 598 -8.76 -3.10 28.04
CA ASP A 598 -8.28 -4.32 27.40
C ASP A 598 -7.04 -4.01 26.55
N ILE A 599 -5.91 -4.54 26.97
CA ILE A 599 -4.61 -4.46 26.26
C ILE A 599 -4.08 -5.85 25.92
N SER A 600 -4.97 -6.87 25.95
CA SER A 600 -4.58 -8.25 25.68
C SER A 600 -4.12 -8.47 24.24
N GLY A 601 -3.37 -9.55 24.00
CA GLY A 601 -2.96 -9.97 22.66
C GLY A 601 -1.97 -9.02 21.95
N ASN A 602 -1.25 -8.21 22.71
CA ASN A 602 -0.18 -7.32 22.19
C ASN A 602 1.22 -7.94 22.39
N LYS A 603 2.27 -7.14 22.33
CA LYS A 603 3.68 -7.48 22.58
C LYS A 603 4.26 -6.62 23.70
N LEU A 604 3.43 -6.24 24.65
CA LEU A 604 3.83 -5.33 25.71
C LEU A 604 4.75 -6.02 26.70
N ASP A 605 5.86 -5.39 27.02
CA ASP A 605 6.63 -5.74 28.20
C ASP A 605 5.98 -5.09 29.43
N LEU A 606 5.31 -5.92 30.23
CA LEU A 606 4.61 -5.51 31.44
C LEU A 606 5.39 -5.93 32.70
N ALA A 607 6.68 -6.22 32.60
CA ALA A 607 7.50 -6.53 33.76
C ALA A 607 7.52 -5.37 34.79
N PRO A 608 7.66 -5.66 36.08
CA PRO A 608 7.75 -4.61 37.10
C PRO A 608 8.84 -3.57 36.76
N GLY A 609 8.50 -2.29 36.83
CA GLY A 609 9.42 -1.19 36.57
C GLY A 609 9.49 -0.70 35.15
N THR A 610 8.87 -1.39 34.17
CA THR A 610 8.79 -0.91 32.79
C THR A 610 7.79 0.24 32.66
N GLU A 611 7.99 1.10 31.66
CA GLU A 611 7.06 2.20 31.36
C GLU A 611 5.65 1.68 31.03
N ASN A 612 5.55 0.62 30.24
CA ASN A 612 4.27 -0.02 29.93
C ASN A 612 3.54 -0.46 31.20
N ARG A 613 4.28 -1.04 32.14
CA ARG A 613 3.71 -1.47 33.43
C ARG A 613 3.23 -0.29 34.26
N GLN A 614 3.97 0.81 34.32
CA GLN A 614 3.58 2.02 35.05
C GLN A 614 2.30 2.62 34.50
N ILE A 615 2.21 2.77 33.16
CA ILE A 615 0.99 3.28 32.49
C ILE A 615 -0.19 2.34 32.74
N PHE A 616 0.02 1.02 32.60
CA PHE A 616 -1.00 0.02 32.84
C PHE A 616 -1.53 0.04 34.29
N ASP A 617 -0.64 0.15 35.27
CA ASP A 617 -1.00 0.18 36.69
C ASP A 617 -1.87 1.39 37.05
N VAL A 618 -1.64 2.54 36.42
CA VAL A 618 -2.49 3.74 36.59
C VAL A 618 -3.90 3.47 36.03
N MET A 619 -4.01 2.95 34.81
CA MET A 619 -5.31 2.61 34.21
C MET A 619 -6.05 1.57 35.03
N ARG A 620 -5.37 0.51 35.44
CA ARG A 620 -5.93 -0.55 36.29
C ARG A 620 -6.43 0.00 37.62
N SER A 621 -5.66 0.88 38.25
CA SER A 621 -6.04 1.55 39.51
C SER A 621 -7.30 2.37 39.34
N THR A 622 -7.42 3.10 38.23
CA THR A 622 -8.64 3.88 37.91
C THR A 622 -9.86 2.96 37.78
N VAL A 623 -9.74 1.87 36.98
CA VAL A 623 -10.82 0.89 36.84
C VAL A 623 -11.18 0.25 38.19
N SER A 624 -10.18 -0.11 38.99
CA SER A 624 -10.40 -0.70 40.32
C SER A 624 -11.18 0.23 41.26
N ASN A 625 -10.90 1.52 41.19
CA ASN A 625 -11.60 2.52 42.02
C ASN A 625 -13.07 2.73 41.61
N HIS A 626 -13.40 2.52 40.33
CA HIS A 626 -14.78 2.72 39.84
C HIS A 626 -15.65 1.46 39.96
N VAL A 627 -15.15 0.33 39.43
CA VAL A 627 -15.99 -0.87 39.25
C VAL A 627 -15.35 -2.16 39.78
N GLY A 628 -14.15 -2.07 40.32
CA GLY A 628 -13.35 -3.23 40.66
C GLY A 628 -12.61 -3.84 39.46
N SER A 629 -11.42 -4.34 39.69
CA SER A 629 -10.58 -4.95 38.65
C SER A 629 -10.76 -6.46 38.65
N ASN A 630 -11.25 -7.04 37.57
CA ASN A 630 -11.41 -8.45 37.35
C ASN A 630 -11.19 -8.77 35.86
N GLU A 631 -11.32 -10.03 35.44
CA GLU A 631 -11.09 -10.49 34.06
C GLU A 631 -12.01 -9.84 33.00
N GLN A 632 -13.14 -9.28 33.42
CA GLN A 632 -14.09 -8.61 32.53
C GLN A 632 -13.78 -7.12 32.39
N THR A 633 -13.19 -6.50 33.40
CA THR A 633 -12.90 -5.07 33.45
C THR A 633 -11.45 -4.74 33.12
N VAL A 634 -10.50 -5.62 33.38
CA VAL A 634 -9.07 -5.43 33.09
C VAL A 634 -8.52 -6.68 32.42
N ARG A 635 -8.14 -6.52 31.15
CA ARG A 635 -7.56 -7.61 30.37
C ARG A 635 -6.19 -7.22 29.83
N PHE A 636 -5.21 -8.11 30.00
CA PHE A 636 -3.84 -7.94 29.56
C PHE A 636 -3.18 -9.26 29.17
N ASP A 637 -3.95 -10.34 29.10
CA ASP A 637 -3.50 -11.69 28.76
C ASP A 637 -3.01 -11.81 27.30
N LYS A 638 -2.42 -12.97 26.96
CA LYS A 638 -1.97 -13.30 25.60
C LYS A 638 -0.96 -12.32 24.99
N GLN A 639 -0.10 -11.74 25.83
CA GLN A 639 1.02 -10.96 25.31
C GLN A 639 1.94 -11.86 24.49
N LYS A 640 2.28 -11.43 23.26
CA LYS A 640 3.23 -12.16 22.43
C LYS A 640 4.65 -11.90 22.92
N PRO A 641 5.59 -12.85 22.71
CA PRO A 641 6.92 -12.68 23.26
C PRO A 641 7.66 -11.52 22.60
N THR A 642 8.17 -10.65 23.42
CA THR A 642 9.25 -9.72 23.10
C THR A 642 10.56 -10.33 23.62
N GLY A 643 11.03 -11.40 23.00
CA GLY A 643 12.36 -11.98 23.25
C GLY A 643 12.75 -12.43 24.66
N HIS A 644 11.98 -12.13 25.72
CA HIS A 644 12.33 -12.37 27.11
C HIS A 644 11.28 -13.13 27.92
N TYR A 645 10.09 -13.39 27.40
CA TYR A 645 9.02 -14.05 28.14
C TYR A 645 8.40 -15.19 27.34
N PRO A 646 7.95 -16.26 28.00
CA PRO A 646 7.24 -17.34 27.31
C PRO A 646 5.94 -16.85 26.69
N THR A 647 5.59 -17.46 25.60
CA THR A 647 4.66 -17.00 24.56
C THR A 647 3.20 -16.83 24.96
N THR A 648 2.78 -17.22 26.14
CA THR A 648 1.37 -17.15 26.53
C THR A 648 1.22 -16.89 28.01
N TYR A 649 0.75 -15.68 28.32
CA TYR A 649 0.17 -15.41 29.62
C TYR A 649 -1.34 -15.48 29.50
N SER A 650 -1.95 -16.33 30.29
CA SER A 650 -3.39 -16.31 30.52
C SER A 650 -3.70 -15.57 31.80
N THR A 651 -4.67 -14.71 31.79
CA THR A 651 -5.18 -14.07 33.02
C THR A 651 -5.96 -15.06 33.88
N THR A 652 -6.43 -16.13 33.29
CA THR A 652 -7.34 -17.10 33.92
C THR A 652 -6.68 -18.40 34.26
N SER A 653 -5.66 -18.81 33.50
CA SER A 653 -4.92 -20.05 33.76
C SER A 653 -3.48 -19.97 33.28
N LEU A 654 -2.58 -20.55 34.04
CA LEU A 654 -1.18 -20.72 33.70
C LEU A 654 -0.82 -22.19 33.85
N ARG A 655 -0.34 -22.84 32.77
CA ARG A 655 0.22 -24.16 32.81
C ARG A 655 1.71 -24.09 33.04
N LEU A 656 2.18 -24.79 34.00
CA LEU A 656 3.60 -24.86 34.38
C LEU A 656 4.08 -26.32 34.29
N PRO A 657 5.19 -26.56 33.60
CA PRO A 657 5.79 -27.90 33.63
C PRO A 657 6.21 -28.25 35.03
N VAL A 658 6.03 -29.48 35.41
CA VAL A 658 6.63 -30.03 36.64
C VAL A 658 8.13 -30.13 36.38
N ALA A 659 8.84 -29.16 36.93
CA ALA A 659 10.30 -29.20 37.00
C ALA A 659 10.68 -28.87 38.44
N GLU A 660 11.64 -29.55 39.00
CA GLU A 660 12.21 -29.07 40.25
C GLU A 660 12.72 -27.65 40.07
N GLY A 661 12.25 -26.76 40.88
CA GLY A 661 12.64 -25.35 40.80
C GLY A 661 11.63 -24.37 41.36
N ASN A 662 12.06 -23.15 41.42
CA ASN A 662 11.23 -22.04 41.84
C ASN A 662 10.69 -21.29 40.61
N ILE A 663 9.37 -21.10 40.57
CA ILE A 663 8.69 -20.41 39.48
C ILE A 663 8.15 -19.08 40.02
N ASP A 664 8.66 -17.98 39.54
CA ASP A 664 8.17 -16.65 39.87
C ASP A 664 6.81 -16.41 39.25
N LEU A 665 5.77 -16.54 40.08
CA LEU A 665 4.39 -16.30 39.63
C LEU A 665 4.13 -14.83 39.34
N GLN A 666 4.81 -13.91 40.00
CA GLN A 666 4.59 -12.47 39.78
C GLN A 666 5.03 -12.05 38.38
N SER A 667 6.19 -12.48 37.92
CA SER A 667 6.67 -12.20 36.58
C SER A 667 5.81 -12.87 35.51
N ARG A 668 5.26 -14.05 35.83
CA ARG A 668 4.48 -14.86 34.91
C ARG A 668 3.03 -14.37 34.74
N LEU A 669 2.41 -13.96 35.85
CA LEU A 669 1.00 -13.54 35.86
C LEU A 669 0.86 -12.02 35.86
N LEU A 670 1.94 -11.28 36.05
CA LEU A 670 2.01 -9.80 35.92
C LEU A 670 1.04 -9.03 36.82
N PHE A 671 0.48 -9.66 37.83
CA PHE A 671 -0.37 -9.01 38.81
C PHE A 671 0.41 -8.61 40.06
N GLY A 672 -0.16 -7.72 40.86
CA GLY A 672 0.43 -7.18 42.06
C GLY A 672 0.80 -8.24 43.11
N THR A 673 0.33 -8.09 44.30
CA THR A 673 0.74 -8.95 45.43
C THR A 673 -0.08 -10.23 45.51
N VAL A 674 0.59 -11.38 45.62
CA VAL A 674 -0.05 -12.66 45.93
C VAL A 674 -0.18 -12.75 47.44
N THR A 675 -1.30 -13.20 47.98
CA THR A 675 -1.49 -13.41 49.40
C THR A 675 -1.44 -14.87 49.75
N ASN A 676 -1.11 -15.12 51.00
CA ASN A 676 -1.14 -16.47 51.59
C ASN A 676 -2.55 -17.07 51.69
N GLN A 677 -3.57 -16.40 51.26
CA GLN A 677 -4.97 -16.84 51.27
C GLN A 677 -5.48 -17.30 49.93
N GLY A 678 -4.71 -17.12 48.88
CA GLY A 678 -4.94 -17.84 47.64
C GLY A 678 -4.87 -19.31 47.99
N THR A 679 -5.83 -20.04 47.54
CA THR A 679 -5.88 -21.48 47.66
C THR A 679 -4.74 -22.08 46.87
N LEU A 680 -3.57 -21.73 47.20
CA LEU A 680 -2.48 -22.47 46.72
C LEU A 680 -2.32 -23.62 47.67
N ILE A 681 -2.74 -24.66 47.14
CA ILE A 681 -2.05 -25.73 47.37
C ILE A 681 -1.17 -25.95 48.43
N ASN A 682 -1.65 -25.90 49.43
CA ASN A 682 -0.79 -25.90 50.43
C ASN A 682 -0.98 -26.83 51.53
N SER A 683 -1.98 -27.61 51.46
CA SER A 683 -2.16 -28.61 52.46
C SER A 683 -1.55 -29.89 51.89
N GLU A 684 -0.72 -30.48 52.61
CA GLU A 684 -0.36 -31.88 52.50
C GLU A 684 -1.63 -32.76 52.34
N ALA A 685 -2.79 -32.26 52.75
CA ALA A 685 -4.08 -32.90 52.59
C ALA A 685 -4.61 -32.82 51.13
N ASP A 686 -4.46 -31.70 50.45
CA ASP A 686 -4.88 -31.56 49.04
C ASP A 686 -3.97 -32.36 48.12
N TYR A 687 -2.69 -32.44 48.51
CA TYR A 687 -1.74 -33.30 47.85
C TYR A 687 -1.99 -34.80 48.11
N LYS A 688 -2.39 -35.16 49.32
CA LYS A 688 -2.79 -36.51 49.65
C LYS A 688 -4.06 -36.96 48.95
N ALA A 689 -4.98 -36.08 48.67
CA ALA A 689 -6.17 -36.41 47.87
C ALA A 689 -5.83 -36.87 46.44
N TYR A 690 -4.80 -36.33 45.87
CA TYR A 690 -4.25 -36.77 44.59
C TYR A 690 -3.53 -38.12 44.68
N GLN A 691 -2.75 -38.34 45.73
CA GLN A 691 -2.02 -39.57 45.93
C GLN A 691 -2.92 -40.80 46.15
N ASN A 692 -4.19 -40.60 46.52
CA ASN A 692 -5.14 -41.66 46.83
C ASN A 692 -5.96 -42.19 45.66
N GLN A 693 -5.60 -41.89 44.41
CA GLN A 693 -6.23 -42.56 43.28
C GLN A 693 -5.87 -44.06 43.28
N LYS A 694 -6.83 -44.87 43.62
CA LYS A 694 -6.68 -46.32 43.63
C LYS A 694 -6.56 -46.88 42.23
N ILE A 695 -5.48 -47.56 41.92
CA ILE A 695 -5.37 -48.44 40.78
C ILE A 695 -5.83 -49.82 41.17
N ALA A 696 -6.85 -50.29 40.53
CA ALA A 696 -7.38 -51.64 40.86
C ALA A 696 -6.49 -52.74 40.24
N GLY A 697 -6.06 -53.64 41.01
CA GLY A 697 -5.74 -55.01 40.52
C GLY A 697 -4.29 -55.39 40.31
N HIS A 698 -3.30 -54.59 40.76
CA HIS A 698 -1.90 -54.93 40.49
C HIS A 698 -1.11 -55.33 41.74
N ASN A 699 -0.49 -56.52 41.65
CA ASN A 699 0.32 -57.09 42.71
C ASN A 699 1.83 -56.82 42.57
N PHE A 700 2.29 -56.17 41.50
CA PHE A 700 3.72 -56.01 41.26
C PHE A 700 4.10 -54.50 41.12
N VAL A 701 5.18 -54.16 41.79
CA VAL A 701 5.78 -52.78 41.69
C VAL A 701 7.19 -52.94 41.19
N ASP A 702 7.45 -52.33 40.04
CA ASP A 702 8.81 -52.21 39.56
C ASP A 702 9.38 -50.85 40.00
N PRO A 703 10.41 -50.84 40.85
CA PRO A 703 10.98 -49.59 41.35
C PRO A 703 11.70 -48.74 40.29
N ASP A 704 11.97 -49.32 39.12
CA ASP A 704 12.62 -48.63 38.02
C ASP A 704 11.65 -47.88 37.10
N TYR A 705 10.34 -48.06 37.31
CA TYR A 705 9.33 -47.30 36.58
C TYR A 705 8.90 -46.09 37.39
N HIS A 706 8.70 -44.95 36.68
CA HIS A 706 8.21 -43.71 37.25
C HIS A 706 6.69 -43.70 37.34
N TYR A 707 6.17 -43.35 38.51
CA TYR A 707 4.76 -43.18 38.78
C TYR A 707 4.45 -41.74 39.09
N ASN A 708 3.20 -41.29 38.87
CA ASN A 708 2.78 -39.95 39.16
C ASN A 708 2.81 -39.68 40.66
N ASN A 709 3.74 -38.83 41.06
CA ASN A 709 3.93 -38.51 42.46
C ASN A 709 4.82 -37.29 42.56
N PHE A 710 4.24 -36.13 42.68
CA PHE A 710 5.01 -34.87 42.84
C PHE A 710 4.47 -34.02 43.98
N LYS A 711 5.29 -33.12 44.48
CA LYS A 711 4.99 -32.25 45.60
C LYS A 711 5.11 -30.82 45.19
N VAL A 712 4.11 -30.03 45.58
CA VAL A 712 4.03 -28.62 45.24
C VAL A 712 3.96 -27.82 46.54
N SER A 713 4.79 -26.80 46.64
CA SER A 713 4.72 -25.82 47.71
C SER A 713 4.82 -24.42 47.17
N TYR A 714 4.34 -23.47 47.94
CA TYR A 714 4.32 -22.08 47.57
C TYR A 714 4.81 -21.21 48.71
N ASP A 715 5.64 -20.22 48.38
CA ASP A 715 6.12 -19.20 49.31
C ASP A 715 6.19 -17.87 48.63
N ASN A 716 5.48 -16.91 49.18
CA ASN A 716 5.37 -15.56 48.65
C ASN A 716 4.94 -15.50 47.15
N TYR A 717 5.82 -15.29 46.26
CA TYR A 717 5.53 -15.21 44.80
C TYR A 717 6.12 -16.40 44.06
N THR A 718 6.65 -17.36 44.79
CA THR A 718 7.40 -18.49 44.20
C THR A 718 6.64 -19.80 44.42
N LEU A 719 6.33 -20.46 43.31
CA LEU A 719 5.83 -21.82 43.32
C LEU A 719 7.02 -22.77 43.20
N THR A 720 7.22 -23.61 44.21
CA THR A 720 8.23 -24.67 44.21
C THR A 720 7.58 -25.98 43.87
N VAL A 721 8.07 -26.63 42.85
CA VAL A 721 7.63 -27.95 42.45
C VAL A 721 8.74 -28.94 42.69
N THR A 722 8.46 -30.02 43.46
CA THR A 722 9.42 -31.05 43.79
C THR A 722 8.86 -32.40 43.39
N ASP A 723 9.63 -33.22 42.70
CA ASP A 723 9.27 -34.60 42.47
C ASP A 723 9.38 -35.35 43.79
N SER A 724 8.26 -35.82 44.30
CA SER A 724 8.30 -36.63 45.50
C SER A 724 8.66 -38.05 45.11
N THR A 725 9.78 -38.50 45.60
CA THR A 725 10.26 -39.83 45.41
C THR A 725 9.17 -40.88 45.49
N LEU A 726 9.10 -41.63 44.45
CA LEU A 726 8.35 -42.83 44.26
C LEU A 726 8.52 -43.73 45.43
N GLY A 727 7.53 -44.15 45.98
CA GLY A 727 7.92 -45.32 46.68
C GLY A 727 6.97 -45.96 47.62
N THR A 728 5.91 -45.33 47.96
CA THR A 728 5.05 -45.93 49.01
C THR A 728 3.58 -45.94 48.70
N THR A 729 3.22 -45.47 47.48
CA THR A 729 1.83 -45.40 47.11
C THR A 729 1.32 -46.67 46.52
N THR A 730 0.09 -47.01 46.84
CA THR A 730 -0.65 -48.10 46.24
C THR A 730 -1.08 -47.81 44.80
N ASP A 731 -0.87 -46.57 44.36
CA ASP A 731 -1.19 -46.13 43.01
C ASP A 731 0.05 -46.31 42.12
N LYS A 732 -0.01 -47.21 41.19
CA LYS A 732 1.08 -47.61 40.33
C LYS A 732 0.80 -47.41 38.85
N ARG A 733 0.01 -46.43 38.57
CA ARG A 733 -0.17 -46.03 37.23
C ARG A 733 1.10 -45.37 36.71
N LEU A 734 1.57 -45.81 35.56
CA LEU A 734 2.74 -45.23 34.93
C LEU A 734 2.55 -43.75 34.68
N ALA A 735 3.63 -43.00 34.89
CA ALA A 735 3.60 -41.54 34.76
C ALA A 735 3.27 -41.10 33.32
N THR A 736 2.09 -40.61 33.15
CA THR A 736 1.62 -40.07 31.84
C THR A 736 0.97 -38.76 31.95
N ASP A 737 0.90 -38.19 33.27
CA ASP A 737 0.19 -37.42 33.30
C ASP A 737 -0.81 -36.82 34.06
N LYS A 738 -0.86 -36.37 35.00
CA LYS A 738 -1.91 -35.58 35.60
C LYS A 738 -1.48 -34.18 35.93
N GLU A 739 -2.37 -33.27 35.50
CA GLU A 739 -2.29 -31.88 35.87
C GLU A 739 -2.91 -31.69 37.27
N GLU A 740 -2.25 -30.92 38.12
CA GLU A 740 -2.85 -30.36 39.33
C GLU A 740 -3.21 -28.89 39.09
N THR A 741 -4.46 -28.53 39.39
CA THR A 741 -4.98 -27.17 39.21
C THR A 741 -5.04 -26.48 40.56
N TYR A 742 -4.50 -25.30 40.62
CA TYR A 742 -4.43 -24.46 41.79
C TYR A 742 -5.03 -23.09 41.48
N ASN A 743 -5.77 -22.48 42.43
CA ASN A 743 -6.26 -21.12 42.32
C ASN A 743 -5.31 -20.18 43.06
N VAL A 744 -4.84 -19.15 42.37
CA VAL A 744 -3.94 -18.13 42.91
C VAL A 744 -4.65 -16.80 42.93
N ASP A 745 -4.87 -16.26 44.12
CA ASP A 745 -5.49 -14.93 44.26
C ASP A 745 -4.44 -13.82 44.30
N PHE A 746 -4.66 -12.79 43.53
CA PHE A 746 -3.84 -11.60 43.50
C PHE A 746 -4.61 -10.42 44.10
N PHE A 747 -3.91 -9.61 44.89
CA PHE A 747 -4.50 -8.50 45.63
C PHE A 747 -3.83 -7.17 45.25
N SER A 748 -4.60 -6.10 45.25
CA SER A 748 -4.04 -4.76 45.13
C SER A 748 -3.11 -4.44 46.33
N PRO A 749 -1.99 -3.76 46.12
CA PRO A 749 -1.19 -3.26 47.24
C PRO A 749 -2.00 -2.36 48.19
N ALA A 750 -3.04 -1.69 47.71
CA ALA A 750 -3.89 -0.80 48.46
C ALA A 750 -4.97 -1.53 49.28
N ASP A 751 -5.43 -2.71 48.88
CA ASP A 751 -6.43 -3.50 49.57
C ASP A 751 -6.08 -5.00 49.46
N LYS A 752 -5.62 -5.52 50.59
CA LYS A 752 -5.23 -6.94 50.68
C LYS A 752 -6.36 -7.85 51.13
N THR A 753 -7.58 -7.32 51.21
CA THR A 753 -8.73 -8.10 51.67
C THR A 753 -9.59 -8.66 50.56
N LYS A 754 -9.51 -8.06 49.37
CA LYS A 754 -10.29 -8.43 48.20
C LYS A 754 -9.36 -8.79 47.04
N ALA A 755 -9.45 -10.01 46.55
CA ALA A 755 -8.74 -10.39 45.34
C ALA A 755 -9.17 -9.55 44.15
N VAL A 756 -8.22 -8.96 43.45
CA VAL A 756 -8.47 -8.23 42.18
C VAL A 756 -8.46 -9.19 41.00
N HIS A 757 -7.85 -10.36 41.17
CA HIS A 757 -7.81 -11.39 40.18
C HIS A 757 -7.56 -12.76 40.80
N THR A 758 -8.15 -13.79 40.24
CA THR A 758 -7.86 -15.17 40.59
C THR A 758 -7.41 -15.91 39.33
N ALA A 759 -6.19 -16.42 39.32
CA ALA A 759 -5.65 -17.20 38.21
C ALA A 759 -5.68 -18.70 38.56
N LYS A 760 -5.88 -19.52 37.55
CA LYS A 760 -5.67 -20.95 37.63
C LYS A 760 -4.24 -21.29 37.23
N VAL A 761 -3.51 -21.95 38.15
CA VAL A 761 -2.18 -22.47 37.86
C VAL A 761 -2.28 -24.00 37.73
N ILE A 762 -1.88 -24.50 36.59
CA ILE A 762 -1.89 -25.93 36.29
C ILE A 762 -0.45 -26.38 36.20
N VAL A 763 -0.10 -27.38 37.04
CA VAL A 763 1.25 -27.86 37.19
C VAL A 763 1.39 -29.26 36.63
N GLY A 764 2.37 -29.48 35.77
CA GLY A 764 2.74 -30.76 35.18
C GLY A 764 3.99 -30.58 34.30
N ASP A 765 4.84 -31.60 34.16
CA ASP A 765 5.95 -31.52 33.21
C ASP A 765 5.49 -31.85 31.76
N GLU A 766 6.38 -31.64 30.78
CA GLU A 766 6.06 -31.88 29.39
C GLU A 766 5.54 -33.28 29.11
N LYS A 767 6.08 -34.27 29.76
CA LYS A 767 5.65 -35.68 29.60
C LYS A 767 4.49 -36.03 30.50
N THR A 768 4.41 -35.44 31.69
CA THR A 768 3.35 -35.67 32.64
C THR A 768 2.07 -34.94 32.35
N MET A 769 2.13 -33.89 31.60
CA MET A 769 0.94 -33.15 31.05
C MET A 769 0.34 -33.85 29.84
N MET A 770 1.07 -34.75 29.21
CA MET A 770 0.56 -35.59 28.14
C MET A 770 -0.27 -36.74 28.70
N VAL A 771 -1.30 -37.10 28.00
CA VAL A 771 -2.05 -38.33 28.25
C VAL A 771 -1.49 -39.46 27.40
N ASN A 772 -1.71 -40.73 27.85
CA ASN A 772 -1.48 -41.86 26.98
C ASN A 772 -2.64 -41.97 25.98
N LEU A 773 -2.41 -41.46 24.77
CA LEU A 773 -3.41 -41.48 23.69
C LEU A 773 -3.79 -42.88 23.27
N ALA A 774 -2.90 -43.86 23.48
CA ALA A 774 -3.15 -45.25 23.19
C ALA A 774 -3.87 -45.98 24.33
N GLU A 775 -4.13 -45.34 25.48
CA GLU A 775 -4.85 -45.96 26.57
C GLU A 775 -6.28 -46.35 26.13
N GLY A 776 -6.58 -47.63 26.25
CA GLY A 776 -7.86 -48.15 25.76
C GLY A 776 -7.99 -48.19 24.23
N ALA A 777 -6.88 -48.15 23.50
CA ALA A 777 -6.87 -48.29 22.06
C ALA A 777 -7.61 -49.56 21.57
N THR A 778 -8.28 -49.45 20.44
CA THR A 778 -8.95 -50.59 19.81
C THR A 778 -7.93 -51.43 19.06
N VAL A 779 -7.66 -52.65 19.51
CA VAL A 779 -6.79 -53.55 18.75
C VAL A 779 -7.55 -54.04 17.52
N ILE A 780 -7.03 -53.75 16.35
CA ILE A 780 -7.57 -54.18 15.06
C ILE A 780 -7.04 -55.54 14.67
N LYS A 781 -5.76 -55.79 14.93
CA LYS A 781 -5.11 -57.06 14.67
C LYS A 781 -3.89 -57.27 15.58
N SER A 782 -3.76 -58.48 16.11
CA SER A 782 -2.54 -59.01 16.72
C SER A 782 -2.51 -60.53 16.59
N GLU A 783 -1.45 -61.21 17.11
CA GLU A 783 -1.42 -62.62 17.20
C GLU A 783 -2.36 -63.15 18.32
N ASN A 784 -2.64 -62.31 19.32
CA ASN A 784 -3.58 -62.63 20.42
C ASN A 784 -4.33 -61.30 20.78
N ASP A 785 -5.48 -61.10 20.21
CA ASP A 785 -6.25 -59.84 20.31
C ASP A 785 -6.73 -59.53 21.73
N GLU A 786 -7.03 -60.59 22.54
CA GLU A 786 -7.48 -60.39 23.93
C GLU A 786 -6.36 -59.92 24.86
N ASN A 787 -5.16 -60.47 24.72
CA ASN A 787 -4.01 -60.00 25.50
C ASN A 787 -3.39 -58.69 24.96
N ALA A 788 -3.49 -58.48 23.68
CA ALA A 788 -3.00 -57.19 23.08
C ALA A 788 -3.71 -55.97 23.66
N LYS A 789 -4.96 -56.09 24.10
CA LYS A 789 -5.67 -54.96 24.76
C LYS A 789 -5.00 -54.51 26.06
N LYS A 790 -4.31 -55.40 26.71
CA LYS A 790 -3.62 -55.11 27.97
C LYS A 790 -2.38 -54.28 27.78
N VAL A 791 -1.79 -54.32 26.60
CA VAL A 791 -0.64 -53.50 26.23
C VAL A 791 -0.97 -51.99 26.21
N PHE A 792 -2.25 -51.62 26.20
CA PHE A 792 -2.76 -50.27 26.13
C PHE A 792 -3.62 -49.88 27.34
N ASN A 793 -3.40 -50.47 28.51
CA ASN A 793 -4.21 -50.18 29.68
C ASN A 793 -3.57 -49.18 30.66
N GLY A 794 -2.39 -48.66 30.36
CA GLY A 794 -1.66 -47.71 31.17
C GLY A 794 -1.00 -48.34 32.39
N ILE A 795 -0.95 -49.66 32.46
CA ILE A 795 -0.51 -50.35 33.65
C ILE A 795 0.58 -51.35 33.28
N MET A 796 1.64 -51.39 34.09
CA MET A 796 2.70 -52.36 33.91
C MET A 796 2.23 -53.73 34.34
N GLU A 797 1.78 -54.52 33.38
CA GLU A 797 1.46 -55.98 33.65
C GLU A 797 2.56 -56.86 33.09
N TYR A 798 2.94 -57.88 33.88
CA TYR A 798 3.89 -58.85 33.39
C TYR A 798 3.17 -60.00 32.70
N ASN A 799 3.70 -60.43 31.56
CA ASN A 799 3.14 -61.41 30.63
C ASN A 799 1.76 -61.04 29.98
N PRO A 800 1.48 -59.80 29.63
CA PRO A 800 0.20 -59.48 29.02
C PRO A 800 0.13 -59.97 27.56
N LEU A 801 1.19 -59.90 26.80
CA LEU A 801 1.26 -60.30 25.41
C LEU A 801 2.62 -60.99 25.14
N SER A 802 2.60 -62.24 24.72
CA SER A 802 3.78 -62.99 24.29
C SER A 802 3.77 -63.17 22.78
N PHE A 803 4.91 -62.98 22.13
CA PHE A 803 5.07 -63.05 20.69
C PHE A 803 5.99 -64.20 20.27
N ASN A 804 5.85 -64.71 19.06
CA ASN A 804 6.94 -65.44 18.41
C ASN A 804 7.95 -64.43 17.87
N ASN A 805 9.15 -64.44 18.23
CA ASN A 805 10.31 -63.60 17.96
C ASN A 805 10.03 -62.26 17.26
N LYS A 806 9.17 -62.21 16.26
CA LYS A 806 8.74 -60.99 15.55
C LYS A 806 7.23 -61.01 15.38
N SER A 807 6.56 -59.93 15.74
CA SER A 807 5.12 -59.75 15.59
C SER A 807 4.73 -58.28 15.45
N SER A 808 3.48 -58.06 15.07
CA SER A 808 2.95 -56.71 14.92
C SER A 808 1.54 -56.57 15.52
N ILE A 809 1.26 -55.41 16.07
CA ILE A 809 -0.05 -54.98 16.53
C ILE A 809 -0.52 -53.81 15.67
N ILE A 810 -1.72 -53.92 15.12
CA ILE A 810 -2.43 -52.80 14.49
C ILE A 810 -3.52 -52.35 15.45
N PHE A 811 -3.55 -51.05 15.76
CA PHE A 811 -4.49 -50.48 16.71
C PHE A 811 -5.02 -49.11 16.24
N GLU A 812 -6.17 -48.76 16.78
CA GLU A 812 -6.85 -47.50 16.51
C GLU A 812 -6.85 -46.59 17.74
N ILE A 813 -6.38 -45.38 17.62
CA ILE A 813 -6.62 -44.27 18.54
C ILE A 813 -7.88 -43.56 18.09
N LYS A 814 -8.95 -43.63 18.92
CA LYS A 814 -10.29 -43.16 18.53
C LYS A 814 -10.43 -41.67 18.42
N ASP A 815 -9.83 -40.94 19.34
CA ASP A 815 -9.98 -39.50 19.44
C ASP A 815 -8.88 -38.78 18.68
N PRO A 816 -9.21 -37.73 17.93
CA PRO A 816 -8.21 -36.89 17.26
C PRO A 816 -7.20 -36.37 18.27
N SER A 817 -5.93 -36.52 17.95
CA SER A 817 -4.86 -36.28 18.92
C SER A 817 -3.55 -35.95 18.24
N LEU A 818 -2.66 -35.32 18.98
CA LEU A 818 -1.30 -34.96 18.56
C LEU A 818 -0.32 -35.79 19.39
N ALA A 819 0.28 -36.81 18.78
CA ALA A 819 1.28 -37.64 19.38
C ALA A 819 2.65 -36.97 19.42
N LYS A 820 3.29 -36.95 20.59
CA LYS A 820 4.58 -36.30 20.84
C LYS A 820 5.70 -37.27 21.17
N TYR A 821 5.38 -38.36 21.83
CA TYR A 821 6.32 -39.41 22.27
C TYR A 821 5.71 -40.77 22.14
N TRP A 822 6.55 -41.78 22.00
CA TRP A 822 6.16 -43.13 22.25
C TRP A 822 7.10 -43.82 23.23
N ARG A 823 6.56 -44.70 24.02
CA ARG A 823 7.32 -45.47 24.99
C ARG A 823 7.02 -46.94 24.80
N LEU A 824 8.09 -47.72 24.82
CA LEU A 824 8.02 -49.18 24.81
C LEU A 824 8.63 -49.69 26.11
N PHE A 825 7.92 -50.54 26.78
CA PHE A 825 8.35 -51.14 28.05
C PHE A 825 8.74 -52.58 27.82
N ASN A 826 9.94 -52.96 28.24
CA ASN A 826 10.37 -54.35 28.28
C ASN A 826 10.07 -55.00 29.65
N ASP A 827 9.77 -56.31 29.65
CA ASP A 827 9.51 -57.01 30.87
C ASP A 827 10.78 -57.16 31.71
N SER A 828 10.89 -56.44 32.80
CA SER A 828 12.09 -56.42 33.66
C SER A 828 12.29 -57.72 34.44
N SER A 829 11.33 -58.65 34.42
CA SER A 829 11.48 -59.99 34.98
C SER A 829 12.18 -60.97 34.04
N LYS A 830 12.43 -60.54 32.80
CA LYS A 830 13.13 -61.34 31.79
C LYS A 830 14.61 -60.95 31.73
N ASP A 831 15.41 -61.94 31.21
CA ASP A 831 16.77 -61.63 30.85
C ASP A 831 16.80 -60.60 29.66
N LYS A 832 17.82 -59.79 29.58
CA LYS A 832 17.98 -58.79 28.49
C LYS A 832 18.01 -59.45 27.13
N ASP A 833 18.41 -60.72 27.02
CA ASP A 833 18.39 -61.45 25.77
C ASP A 833 16.99 -61.66 25.21
N ASP A 834 15.96 -61.60 26.09
CA ASP A 834 14.56 -61.72 25.71
C ASP A 834 13.82 -60.41 25.61
N TYR A 835 14.53 -59.26 25.75
CA TYR A 835 13.94 -57.95 25.53
C TYR A 835 13.63 -57.79 24.04
N ILE A 836 12.63 -56.93 23.76
CA ILE A 836 12.40 -56.39 22.41
C ILE A 836 13.65 -55.57 22.07
N LYS A 837 14.37 -55.98 21.03
CA LYS A 837 15.62 -55.35 20.59
C LYS A 837 15.44 -54.47 19.37
N GLU A 838 14.41 -54.69 18.59
CA GLU A 838 14.01 -53.81 17.49
C GLU A 838 12.52 -53.61 17.54
N ALA A 839 12.11 -52.39 17.30
CA ALA A 839 10.72 -52.05 17.06
C ALA A 839 10.59 -50.97 16.00
N LYS A 840 9.48 -51.02 15.27
CA LYS A 840 9.12 -50.03 14.25
C LYS A 840 7.71 -49.57 14.52
N LEU A 841 7.54 -48.24 14.64
CA LEU A 841 6.23 -47.59 14.77
C LEU A 841 5.87 -46.97 13.44
N GLU A 842 4.68 -47.25 12.94
CA GLU A 842 4.16 -46.80 11.68
C GLU A 842 2.75 -46.24 11.84
N VAL A 843 2.39 -45.32 10.97
CA VAL A 843 1.05 -44.75 10.86
C VAL A 843 0.48 -44.99 9.47
N PHE A 844 -0.84 -45.16 9.39
CA PHE A 844 -1.52 -45.32 8.14
C PHE A 844 -1.91 -43.95 7.55
N THR A 845 -1.51 -43.70 6.31
CA THR A 845 -1.77 -42.43 5.60
C THR A 845 -2.75 -42.57 4.44
N GLY A 846 -3.16 -43.81 4.13
CA GLY A 846 -4.09 -44.11 3.05
C GLY A 846 -5.55 -43.78 3.37
N GLN A 847 -6.41 -43.94 2.38
CA GLN A 847 -7.87 -43.85 2.57
C GLN A 847 -8.49 -45.25 2.63
N LEU A 848 -9.35 -45.47 3.59
CA LEU A 848 -10.14 -46.72 3.68
C LEU A 848 -11.48 -46.51 2.97
N ASN A 849 -11.89 -47.45 2.12
CA ASN A 849 -13.22 -47.45 1.55
C ASN A 849 -14.25 -47.74 2.64
N ALA A 850 -15.33 -46.97 2.69
CA ALA A 850 -16.38 -47.09 3.70
C ALA A 850 -17.08 -48.47 3.73
N GLU A 851 -16.99 -49.24 2.65
CA GLU A 851 -17.63 -50.57 2.51
C GLU A 851 -16.67 -51.72 2.71
N ALA A 852 -15.38 -51.47 2.93
CA ALA A 852 -14.38 -52.53 3.08
C ALA A 852 -14.18 -52.93 4.57
N ASP A 853 -13.88 -54.19 4.80
CA ASP A 853 -13.44 -54.65 6.12
C ASP A 853 -12.12 -53.94 6.49
N VAL A 854 -12.18 -53.15 7.55
CA VAL A 854 -11.07 -52.30 8.03
C VAL A 854 -9.81 -53.14 8.31
N LYS A 855 -9.98 -54.28 8.94
CA LYS A 855 -8.86 -55.19 9.28
C LYS A 855 -8.14 -55.65 8.02
N THR A 856 -8.87 -56.18 7.06
CA THR A 856 -8.29 -56.68 5.81
C THR A 856 -7.64 -55.58 4.98
N SER A 857 -8.26 -54.40 4.99
CA SER A 857 -7.74 -53.23 4.25
C SER A 857 -6.42 -52.72 4.83
N LEU A 858 -6.31 -52.58 6.14
CA LEU A 858 -5.09 -52.15 6.80
C LEU A 858 -3.95 -53.16 6.70
N GLU A 859 -4.29 -54.48 6.74
CA GLU A 859 -3.28 -55.53 6.60
C GLU A 859 -2.61 -55.58 5.22
N LYS A 860 -3.39 -55.28 4.17
CA LYS A 860 -2.95 -55.39 2.77
C LYS A 860 -2.43 -54.10 2.19
N SER A 861 -2.66 -52.99 2.87
CA SER A 861 -2.26 -51.68 2.33
C SER A 861 -0.74 -51.48 2.38
N GLY A 862 -0.24 -50.83 1.32
CA GLY A 862 1.12 -50.31 1.26
C GLY A 862 1.30 -48.92 1.85
N ASP A 863 0.22 -48.26 2.32
CA ASP A 863 0.19 -46.87 2.76
C ASP A 863 0.61 -46.63 4.20
N TRP A 864 1.50 -47.48 4.69
CA TRP A 864 2.07 -47.36 6.02
C TRP A 864 3.39 -46.54 5.96
N VAL A 865 3.47 -45.47 6.74
CA VAL A 865 4.66 -44.64 6.86
C VAL A 865 5.34 -44.89 8.21
N THR A 866 6.62 -45.20 8.20
CA THR A 866 7.42 -45.36 9.41
C THR A 866 7.67 -44.01 10.05
N VAL A 867 7.25 -43.83 11.30
CA VAL A 867 7.40 -42.57 12.05
C VAL A 867 8.51 -42.67 13.10
N SER A 868 8.86 -43.87 13.53
CA SER A 868 9.97 -44.07 14.44
C SER A 868 10.48 -45.51 14.39
N THR A 869 11.75 -45.72 14.73
CA THR A 869 12.38 -47.03 14.89
C THR A 869 13.16 -47.08 16.16
N TYR A 870 13.18 -48.22 16.76
CA TYR A 870 13.98 -48.55 17.95
C TYR A 870 14.94 -49.68 17.65
N SER A 871 16.16 -49.56 18.16
CA SER A 871 17.14 -50.64 18.18
C SER A 871 17.98 -50.49 19.46
N GLY A 872 17.82 -51.41 20.41
CA GLY A 872 18.50 -51.30 21.70
C GLY A 872 18.10 -52.43 22.63
N GLU A 873 18.49 -52.25 23.90
CA GLU A 873 18.18 -53.19 25.01
C GLU A 873 17.74 -52.42 26.26
N GLU A 874 17.08 -51.25 26.03
CA GLU A 874 16.58 -50.44 27.14
C GLU A 874 15.38 -51.11 27.80
N LYS A 875 15.28 -50.96 29.11
CA LYS A 875 14.13 -51.40 29.89
C LYS A 875 12.91 -50.56 29.54
N ILE A 876 13.11 -49.27 29.36
CA ILE A 876 12.12 -48.33 28.89
C ILE A 876 12.72 -47.57 27.72
N TYR A 877 12.20 -47.73 26.57
CA TYR A 877 12.50 -46.86 25.46
C TYR A 877 11.52 -45.70 25.38
N SER A 878 12.01 -44.48 25.28
CA SER A 878 11.18 -43.28 25.11
C SER A 878 11.77 -42.40 24.06
N HIS A 879 11.01 -42.11 22.99
CA HIS A 879 11.48 -41.29 21.86
C HIS A 879 10.42 -40.28 21.40
N SER A 880 10.89 -39.12 20.98
CA SER A 880 10.02 -38.07 20.46
C SER A 880 9.44 -38.43 19.08
N LEU A 881 8.23 -37.97 18.84
CA LEU A 881 7.55 -37.99 17.57
C LEU A 881 7.33 -36.55 17.08
N ASP A 882 7.42 -36.32 15.78
CA ASP A 882 7.27 -35.00 15.18
C ASP A 882 5.78 -34.65 14.97
N ASN A 883 5.04 -34.43 16.05
CA ASN A 883 3.64 -34.01 16.01
C ASN A 883 2.77 -34.86 15.08
N ILE A 884 2.70 -36.15 15.38
CA ILE A 884 1.96 -37.11 14.54
C ILE A 884 0.47 -37.07 14.88
N SER A 885 -0.37 -36.88 13.91
CA SER A 885 -1.81 -37.15 14.00
C SER A 885 -2.16 -38.31 13.07
N ALA A 886 -2.64 -39.39 13.65
CA ALA A 886 -3.06 -40.57 12.91
C ALA A 886 -4.12 -41.33 13.65
N LYS A 887 -5.04 -41.95 12.95
CA LYS A 887 -6.10 -42.78 13.50
C LYS A 887 -5.62 -44.22 13.71
N TYR A 888 -4.90 -44.77 12.73
CA TYR A 888 -4.44 -46.14 12.74
C TYR A 888 -2.92 -46.20 12.84
N TRP A 889 -2.47 -47.07 13.76
CA TRP A 889 -1.07 -47.25 14.10
C TRP A 889 -0.69 -48.72 13.98
N ARG A 890 0.57 -48.97 13.65
CA ARG A 890 1.16 -50.31 13.67
C ARG A 890 2.49 -50.30 14.41
N VAL A 891 2.60 -51.14 15.41
CA VAL A 891 3.89 -51.43 16.03
C VAL A 891 4.35 -52.80 15.60
N THR A 892 5.58 -52.92 15.12
CA THR A 892 6.22 -54.19 14.85
C THR A 892 7.40 -54.35 15.79
N VAL A 893 7.49 -55.42 16.52
CA VAL A 893 8.54 -55.73 17.52
C VAL A 893 9.30 -56.99 17.13
N ASP A 894 10.59 -57.04 17.51
CA ASP A 894 11.48 -58.16 17.22
C ASP A 894 12.50 -58.35 18.38
N THR A 895 12.70 -59.56 18.85
CA THR A 895 13.66 -59.94 19.89
C THR A 895 15.01 -60.35 19.30
N LYS A 896 15.11 -60.51 18.01
CA LYS A 896 16.33 -60.97 17.32
C LYS A 896 16.79 -62.35 17.75
N GLY A 897 15.85 -63.25 18.09
CA GLY A 897 16.13 -64.63 18.40
C GLY A 897 16.65 -64.88 19.81
N GLY A 898 16.16 -64.10 20.79
CA GLY A 898 16.46 -64.27 22.20
C GLY A 898 16.14 -65.67 22.73
N ASN A 899 16.57 -65.99 23.98
CA ASN A 899 16.49 -67.30 24.56
C ASN A 899 15.06 -67.80 24.83
N TYR A 900 14.11 -66.90 25.01
CA TYR A 900 12.70 -67.18 25.13
C TYR A 900 11.94 -67.08 23.83
N SER A 901 11.20 -68.06 23.46
CA SER A 901 10.31 -68.03 22.29
C SER A 901 9.07 -67.18 22.46
N TRP A 902 8.92 -66.50 23.59
CA TRP A 902 7.77 -65.69 23.99
C TRP A 902 8.18 -64.41 24.66
N PRO A 903 8.75 -63.48 23.92
CA PRO A 903 9.05 -62.13 24.45
C PRO A 903 7.77 -61.44 24.87
N SER A 904 7.85 -60.61 25.87
CA SER A 904 6.71 -59.93 26.45
C SER A 904 6.78 -58.44 26.22
N LEU A 905 5.65 -57.85 25.74
CA LEU A 905 5.44 -56.41 25.68
C LEU A 905 4.43 -56.02 26.77
N PRO A 906 4.87 -55.60 27.94
CA PRO A 906 3.99 -55.24 29.03
C PRO A 906 3.14 -54.03 28.79
N GLU A 907 3.68 -53.01 28.16
CA GLU A 907 2.97 -51.75 27.89
C GLU A 907 3.61 -51.03 26.72
N LEU A 908 2.75 -50.39 25.94
CA LEU A 908 3.11 -49.42 24.90
C LEU A 908 2.31 -48.13 25.11
N GLN A 909 2.99 -47.03 25.15
CA GLN A 909 2.36 -45.71 25.29
C GLN A 909 2.64 -44.85 24.09
N ILE A 910 1.61 -44.15 23.63
CA ILE A 910 1.69 -43.00 22.72
C ILE A 910 1.30 -41.78 23.54
N LEU A 911 2.27 -40.96 23.90
CA LEU A 911 2.03 -39.78 24.72
C LEU A 911 1.79 -38.55 23.87
N GLY A 912 0.81 -37.76 24.25
CA GLY A 912 0.49 -36.54 23.52
C GLY A 912 -0.75 -35.85 24.09
N TYR A 913 -1.31 -35.01 23.26
CA TYR A 913 -2.44 -34.20 23.68
C TYR A 913 -3.68 -34.54 22.85
N PRO A 914 -4.84 -34.76 23.50
CA PRO A 914 -6.11 -34.73 22.78
C PRO A 914 -6.26 -33.38 22.10
N LEU A 915 -6.38 -33.36 20.78
CA LEU A 915 -6.50 -32.14 19.99
C LEU A 915 -7.61 -32.34 18.96
N PRO A 916 -8.82 -31.84 19.23
CA PRO A 916 -9.87 -31.78 18.22
C PRO A 916 -9.37 -31.10 16.96
N ASN A 917 -9.59 -31.72 15.82
CA ASN A 917 -9.13 -31.19 14.49
C ASN A 917 -7.61 -31.30 14.22
N ALA A 918 -6.87 -32.15 14.98
CA ALA A 918 -5.43 -32.33 14.75
C ALA A 918 -5.06 -32.54 13.26
N ASP A 919 -5.83 -33.38 12.55
CA ASP A 919 -5.63 -33.64 11.11
C ASP A 919 -5.79 -32.38 10.25
N ALA A 920 -6.79 -31.55 10.55
CA ALA A 920 -7.01 -30.29 9.84
C ALA A 920 -5.89 -29.30 10.12
N ILE A 921 -5.41 -29.25 11.35
CA ILE A 921 -4.29 -28.41 11.76
C ILE A 921 -3.03 -28.84 11.01
N MET A 922 -2.69 -30.11 11.00
CA MET A 922 -1.50 -30.61 10.31
C MET A 922 -1.58 -30.40 8.78
N LYS A 923 -2.77 -30.56 8.19
CA LYS A 923 -2.99 -30.23 6.77
C LYS A 923 -2.74 -28.75 6.47
N THR A 924 -3.18 -27.86 7.35
CA THR A 924 -2.95 -26.41 7.19
C THR A 924 -1.46 -26.08 7.29
N VAL A 925 -0.73 -26.68 8.24
CA VAL A 925 0.72 -26.51 8.38
C VAL A 925 1.46 -27.04 7.15
N THR A 926 1.09 -28.21 6.66
CA THR A 926 1.69 -28.78 5.43
C THR A 926 1.44 -27.88 4.21
N ALA A 927 0.21 -27.43 4.02
CA ALA A 927 -0.12 -26.52 2.92
C ALA A 927 0.66 -25.20 3.01
N ALA A 928 0.83 -24.64 4.21
CA ALA A 928 1.65 -23.44 4.41
C ALA A 928 3.12 -23.67 4.02
N LYS A 929 3.70 -24.82 4.42
CA LYS A 929 5.06 -25.21 4.02
C LYS A 929 5.22 -25.33 2.52
N GLU A 930 4.28 -25.94 1.84
CA GLU A 930 4.32 -26.09 0.39
C GLU A 930 4.17 -24.77 -0.33
N LEU A 931 3.27 -23.89 0.13
CA LEU A 931 3.05 -22.57 -0.44
C LEU A 931 4.24 -21.63 -0.21
N SER A 932 4.86 -21.68 0.96
CA SER A 932 6.04 -20.85 1.30
C SER A 932 7.26 -21.11 0.41
N GLN A 933 7.31 -22.26 -0.24
CA GLN A 933 8.38 -22.61 -1.20
C GLN A 933 8.13 -22.05 -2.62
N GLN A 934 6.94 -21.52 -2.90
CA GLN A 934 6.55 -21.10 -4.25
C GLN A 934 6.94 -19.63 -4.53
N LYS A 935 8.24 -19.36 -4.52
CA LYS A 935 8.81 -18.01 -4.65
C LYS A 935 8.42 -17.28 -5.93
N ASP A 936 8.14 -18.01 -6.99
CA ASP A 936 7.76 -17.41 -8.29
C ASP A 936 6.27 -17.05 -8.39
N LYS A 937 5.46 -17.52 -7.45
CA LYS A 937 4.02 -17.33 -7.48
C LYS A 937 3.51 -16.22 -6.57
N PHE A 938 4.19 -16.00 -5.44
CA PHE A 938 3.73 -15.08 -4.41
C PHE A 938 4.79 -14.03 -4.09
N PRO A 939 4.40 -12.81 -3.68
CA PRO A 939 5.33 -11.79 -3.21
C PRO A 939 6.08 -12.27 -1.96
N GLN A 940 7.33 -11.84 -1.81
CA GLN A 940 8.20 -12.23 -0.69
C GLN A 940 7.50 -11.97 0.66
N GLN A 941 6.79 -10.86 0.76
CA GLN A 941 6.03 -10.49 1.93
C GLN A 941 4.96 -11.53 2.34
N VAL A 942 4.27 -12.15 1.38
CA VAL A 942 3.29 -13.22 1.64
C VAL A 942 4.00 -14.49 2.08
N LEU A 943 5.14 -14.81 1.45
CA LEU A 943 5.97 -15.97 1.82
C LEU A 943 6.52 -15.83 3.24
N ASP A 944 6.96 -14.61 3.59
CA ASP A 944 7.43 -14.31 4.95
C ASP A 944 6.30 -14.44 5.98
N GLU A 945 5.07 -14.02 5.63
CA GLU A 945 3.92 -14.16 6.50
C GLU A 945 3.49 -15.61 6.68
N LEU A 946 3.46 -16.39 5.61
CA LEU A 946 3.22 -17.83 5.70
C LEU A 946 4.23 -18.49 6.64
N THR A 947 5.53 -18.22 6.43
CA THR A 947 6.62 -18.76 7.23
C THR A 947 6.53 -18.33 8.70
N ALA A 948 6.26 -17.05 8.94
CA ALA A 948 6.15 -16.53 10.30
C ALA A 948 4.94 -17.11 11.04
N LYS A 949 3.78 -17.21 10.40
CA LYS A 949 2.58 -17.79 11.03
C LYS A 949 2.70 -19.30 11.21
N GLU A 950 3.32 -20.00 10.27
CA GLU A 950 3.66 -21.41 10.40
C GLU A 950 4.56 -21.65 11.62
N ALA A 951 5.63 -20.87 11.76
CA ALA A 951 6.54 -20.97 12.90
C ALA A 951 5.83 -20.72 14.25
N VAL A 952 4.85 -19.79 14.29
CA VAL A 952 4.04 -19.54 15.49
C VAL A 952 3.14 -20.74 15.82
N VAL A 953 2.53 -21.36 14.81
CA VAL A 953 1.73 -22.57 15.01
C VAL A 953 2.63 -23.71 15.50
N GLU A 954 3.77 -23.95 14.86
CA GLU A 954 4.72 -24.99 15.28
C GLU A 954 5.24 -24.76 16.71
N ALA A 955 5.58 -23.50 17.04
CA ALA A 955 5.97 -23.16 18.41
C ALA A 955 4.85 -23.45 19.43
N SER A 956 3.59 -23.17 19.06
CA SER A 956 2.43 -23.47 19.91
C SER A 956 2.22 -24.98 20.08
N LEU A 957 2.36 -25.74 19.02
CA LEU A 957 2.25 -27.21 19.06
C LEU A 957 3.40 -27.86 19.85
N ASN A 958 4.56 -27.21 19.87
CA ASN A 958 5.76 -27.69 20.58
C ASN A 958 5.95 -27.03 21.96
N SER A 959 5.00 -26.20 22.36
CA SER A 959 5.08 -25.54 23.67
C SER A 959 4.92 -26.54 24.80
N LYS A 960 5.74 -26.38 25.85
CA LYS A 960 5.56 -27.12 27.12
C LYS A 960 4.24 -26.70 27.79
N LEU A 961 3.72 -25.54 27.46
CA LEU A 961 2.43 -25.02 27.92
C LEU A 961 1.39 -25.22 26.81
N PHE A 962 1.06 -26.45 26.52
CA PHE A 962 0.15 -26.82 25.46
C PHE A 962 -1.27 -26.28 25.73
N ASP A 963 -1.66 -25.22 25.00
CA ASP A 963 -2.96 -24.57 25.13
C ASP A 963 -3.72 -24.66 23.80
N THR A 964 -4.78 -25.47 23.79
CA THR A 964 -5.60 -25.73 22.60
C THR A 964 -6.30 -24.46 22.08
N ALA A 965 -6.65 -23.51 22.93
CA ALA A 965 -7.27 -22.27 22.51
C ALA A 965 -6.26 -21.38 21.77
N VAL A 966 -5.03 -21.32 22.26
CA VAL A 966 -3.94 -20.58 21.60
C VAL A 966 -3.58 -21.26 20.28
N ILE A 967 -3.47 -22.58 20.26
CA ILE A 967 -3.20 -23.33 19.02
C ILE A 967 -4.28 -23.05 17.99
N ASN A 968 -5.55 -23.16 18.34
CA ASN A 968 -6.66 -22.93 17.42
C ASN A 968 -6.65 -21.49 16.88
N THR A 969 -6.38 -20.49 17.71
CA THR A 969 -6.27 -19.10 17.27
C THR A 969 -5.13 -18.89 16.26
N ASN A 970 -3.97 -19.48 16.53
CA ASN A 970 -2.81 -19.38 15.65
C ASN A 970 -3.03 -20.13 14.33
N VAL A 971 -3.66 -21.31 14.39
CA VAL A 971 -4.03 -22.09 13.21
C VAL A 971 -5.04 -21.37 12.34
N GLU A 972 -6.05 -20.74 12.94
CA GLU A 972 -7.02 -19.92 12.19
C GLU A 972 -6.34 -18.76 11.46
N ALA A 973 -5.41 -18.09 12.13
CA ALA A 973 -4.62 -17.03 11.52
C ALA A 973 -3.73 -17.53 10.36
N LEU A 974 -3.15 -18.71 10.48
CA LEU A 974 -2.39 -19.34 9.39
C LEU A 974 -3.31 -19.80 8.26
N LYS A 975 -4.44 -20.41 8.59
CA LYS A 975 -5.42 -20.91 7.64
C LYS A 975 -5.94 -19.82 6.73
N ASN A 976 -6.22 -18.65 7.26
CA ASN A 976 -6.66 -17.49 6.47
C ASN A 976 -5.66 -17.14 5.36
N VAL A 977 -4.38 -17.12 5.68
CA VAL A 977 -3.31 -16.87 4.70
C VAL A 977 -3.23 -17.98 3.65
N VAL A 978 -3.31 -19.23 4.09
CA VAL A 978 -3.29 -20.41 3.20
C VAL A 978 -4.48 -20.38 2.24
N ASP A 979 -5.68 -20.14 2.74
CA ASP A 979 -6.91 -20.10 1.94
C ASP A 979 -6.88 -18.97 0.89
N GLU A 980 -6.37 -17.80 1.25
CA GLU A 980 -6.20 -16.68 0.30
C GLU A 980 -5.17 -17.00 -0.78
N CYS A 981 -4.04 -17.61 -0.42
CA CYS A 981 -3.04 -18.05 -1.40
C CYS A 981 -3.61 -19.13 -2.35
N LEU A 982 -4.37 -20.09 -1.85
CA LEU A 982 -5.01 -21.12 -2.66
C LEU A 982 -6.09 -20.53 -3.58
N ALA A 983 -6.85 -19.56 -3.11
CA ALA A 983 -7.84 -18.85 -3.93
C ALA A 983 -7.16 -18.03 -5.05
N TYR A 984 -6.05 -17.39 -4.75
CA TYR A 984 -5.25 -16.66 -5.74
C TYR A 984 -4.72 -17.57 -6.84
N ASP A 985 -4.22 -18.76 -6.52
CA ASP A 985 -3.67 -19.73 -7.49
C ASP A 985 -4.78 -20.33 -8.39
N LYS A 986 -6.00 -20.50 -7.89
CA LYS A 986 -7.15 -20.99 -8.69
C LYS A 986 -7.68 -19.98 -9.69
N ASN A 987 -7.46 -18.69 -9.47
CA ASN A 987 -7.94 -17.62 -10.33
C ASN A 987 -6.92 -17.22 -11.44
N LYS A 988 -5.86 -18.00 -11.60
CA LYS A 988 -4.92 -17.96 -12.70
C LYS A 988 -5.39 -18.89 -13.83
#